data_c0581bef690a72f6b37c2fb9560c7c4b
#
_entry.id   c0581bef690a72f6b37c2fb9560c7c4b
#
_cell.length_a   1.000
_cell.length_b   1.000
_cell.length_c   1.000
_cell.angle_alpha   90.00
_cell.angle_beta   90.00
_cell.angle_gamma   90.00
#
_symmetry.space_group_name_H-M   'P 1'
#
loop_
_entity.id
_entity.type
_entity.pdbx_description
1 polymer ?
#
loop_
_entity_poly.entity_id
_entity_poly.type
_entity_poly.pdbx_seq_one_letter_code
_entity_poly.pdbx_strand_id
1 'polypeptide(L)'
;MRSNFSAKTIRVLAARVGYHCSNPTCASSTAGPALNEDLTVNIGVAAHITAASSGGPRYDAKMTSAERSSGTNGIWLCQSCSKLIDSDEERYTVALLRQWKTDAVQRAHDAIAGGRSFGSVKPSPTFDVADEEFLRGLCLPSADAVEAVSARLRAASQTDIQAFRAERGRPTRTLPLTLRLERSAASNLTLNSVSRLMALAEPVSIIAPGGTGKSTTVLQLAETMLAVDGPVPVFVPLGEWSDREDDFFDFILRRNAFGTFRRQHLMQLAYHGRLVLLLDGWNELTPPARLRATHDLQALQRDYPQLGFVITTRRQALPVAGPVVDIEPLSQDQQLELARAVCGQEGVELVDRAWRTPGIRELMGIPLYLNALLTLPSGASFPETKEAVLRMFVQQNESAPDKIERLQRDALGQHRAMLVGLAIEANRTANTVVSDSNANRTISSIVRQLSEEGQIGGAPQPRAILEGLAAAHLLMRSAGSDGAIRFQHQLFQEWYGAAEVEKLMLQAAAGDTAAHKRLREEILNWPSWEESILFACDRLSRSDETGVQAVAASIEDTLGIDPILAGAMLDRAADAVWLRVRERVLRFVRRWHTPSTFDRAVRFMVATGKPEFADLIWPLASNTDDQIQFETFRASDRFRPGVLGQSANHVCAPSLCANVNSPFPKSPATAVSMAWS
;
A
#
# COMPACT_ATOMS: atom_id res chain seq x y z
N MET A 1 -12.31 53.71 6.43
CA MET A 1 -11.63 52.94 7.52
C MET A 1 -12.25 51.54 7.62
N ARG A 2 -11.47 50.53 7.90
CA ARG A 2 -11.94 49.15 8.08
C ARG A 2 -12.52 48.96 9.49
N SER A 3 -13.78 48.51 9.61
CA SER A 3 -14.47 48.34 10.90
C SER A 3 -14.16 46.95 11.46
N ASN A 4 -13.05 46.80 12.22
CA ASN A 4 -12.63 45.55 12.81
C ASN A 4 -13.41 45.25 14.10
N PHE A 5 -13.54 43.93 14.43
CA PHE A 5 -14.09 43.50 15.71
C PHE A 5 -13.13 43.81 16.88
N SER A 6 -13.69 44.18 18.02
CA SER A 6 -12.91 44.28 19.26
C SER A 6 -12.46 42.92 19.76
N ALA A 7 -11.38 42.86 20.54
CA ALA A 7 -10.91 41.58 21.17
C ALA A 7 -12.00 40.94 22.05
N LYS A 8 -12.88 41.77 22.67
CA LYS A 8 -14.04 41.28 23.43
C LYS A 8 -15.05 40.61 22.49
N THR A 9 -15.37 41.23 21.35
CA THR A 9 -16.30 40.67 20.36
C THR A 9 -15.79 39.37 19.79
N ILE A 10 -14.50 39.28 19.45
CA ILE A 10 -13.86 38.07 18.93
C ILE A 10 -13.99 36.91 19.94
N ARG A 11 -13.68 37.16 21.22
CA ARG A 11 -13.81 36.12 22.28
C ARG A 11 -15.24 35.64 22.46
N VAL A 12 -16.21 36.58 22.43
CA VAL A 12 -17.62 36.25 22.55
C VAL A 12 -18.10 35.41 21.36
N LEU A 13 -17.71 35.74 20.13
CA LEU A 13 -18.06 34.95 18.94
C LEU A 13 -17.52 33.54 19.03
N ALA A 14 -16.28 33.36 19.44
CA ALA A 14 -15.67 32.04 19.63
C ALA A 14 -16.37 31.24 20.74
N ALA A 15 -16.57 31.82 21.90
CA ALA A 15 -17.16 31.16 23.06
C ALA A 15 -18.62 30.73 22.81
N ARG A 16 -19.40 31.54 22.10
CA ARG A 16 -20.83 31.27 21.80
C ARG A 16 -21.05 30.03 20.94
N VAL A 17 -20.02 29.59 20.21
CA VAL A 17 -20.05 28.35 19.39
C VAL A 17 -19.10 27.27 19.94
N GLY A 18 -18.70 27.38 21.21
CA GLY A 18 -17.81 26.45 21.86
C GLY A 18 -16.47 26.25 21.13
N TYR A 19 -15.94 27.34 20.53
CA TYR A 19 -14.71 27.30 19.71
C TYR A 19 -14.76 26.34 18.51
N HIS A 20 -15.95 26.07 17.98
CA HIS A 20 -16.12 25.26 16.77
C HIS A 20 -16.45 26.11 15.55
N CYS A 21 -16.04 25.66 14.37
CA CYS A 21 -16.37 26.33 13.11
C CYS A 21 -17.88 26.32 12.89
N SER A 22 -18.45 27.53 12.56
CA SER A 22 -19.88 27.64 12.33
C SER A 22 -20.37 27.03 11.03
N ASN A 23 -19.48 26.73 10.08
CA ASN A 23 -19.85 26.02 8.87
C ASN A 23 -20.35 24.61 9.24
N PRO A 24 -21.63 24.26 8.93
CA PRO A 24 -22.24 22.99 9.36
C PRO A 24 -21.55 21.76 8.77
N THR A 25 -20.92 21.87 7.60
CA THR A 25 -20.20 20.77 6.97
C THR A 25 -18.77 20.61 7.49
N CYS A 26 -18.24 21.62 8.21
CA CYS A 26 -16.91 21.60 8.80
C CYS A 26 -16.95 21.27 10.29
N ALA A 27 -17.64 22.09 11.10
CA ALA A 27 -17.81 22.01 12.56
C ALA A 27 -16.53 21.69 13.37
N SER A 28 -15.34 21.85 12.79
CA SER A 28 -14.05 21.53 13.40
C SER A 28 -13.77 22.37 14.62
N SER A 29 -13.14 21.80 15.65
CA SER A 29 -12.59 22.57 16.78
C SER A 29 -11.52 23.54 16.28
N THR A 30 -11.57 24.78 16.77
CA THR A 30 -10.62 25.83 16.40
C THR A 30 -9.70 26.23 17.55
N ALA A 31 -9.87 25.62 18.73
CA ALA A 31 -9.01 25.83 19.88
C ALA A 31 -8.69 24.49 20.55
N GLY A 32 -7.51 24.39 21.15
CA GLY A 32 -7.03 23.19 21.82
C GLY A 32 -5.83 23.50 22.73
N PRO A 33 -5.31 22.48 23.43
CA PRO A 33 -4.13 22.63 24.28
C PRO A 33 -2.88 22.87 23.42
N ALA A 34 -1.94 23.66 23.94
CA ALA A 34 -0.58 23.75 23.42
C ALA A 34 0.32 22.74 24.14
N LEU A 35 1.54 22.55 23.65
CA LEU A 35 2.51 21.67 24.28
C LEU A 35 2.91 22.19 25.69
N ASN A 36 2.91 23.51 25.88
CA ASN A 36 3.08 24.12 27.18
C ASN A 36 1.72 24.21 27.88
N GLU A 37 1.60 23.68 29.09
CA GLU A 37 0.35 23.59 29.86
C GLU A 37 -0.30 24.95 30.19
N ASP A 38 0.49 26.04 30.22
CA ASP A 38 0.00 27.41 30.45
C ASP A 38 -0.55 28.08 29.17
N LEU A 39 -0.48 27.41 28.00
CA LEU A 39 -0.83 27.99 26.72
C LEU A 39 -1.93 27.19 26.01
N THR A 40 -2.69 27.90 25.17
CA THR A 40 -3.69 27.31 24.28
C THR A 40 -3.43 27.73 22.84
N VAL A 41 -3.70 26.84 21.89
CA VAL A 41 -3.70 27.12 20.46
C VAL A 41 -5.11 27.51 20.06
N ASN A 42 -5.25 28.62 19.32
CA ASN A 42 -6.52 29.03 18.72
C ASN A 42 -6.27 29.47 17.26
N ILE A 43 -6.82 28.71 16.33
CA ILE A 43 -6.72 28.92 14.87
C ILE A 43 -8.02 29.42 14.25
N GLY A 44 -9.02 29.76 15.07
CA GLY A 44 -10.29 30.29 14.61
C GLY A 44 -10.22 31.76 14.19
N VAL A 45 -11.13 32.18 13.34
CA VAL A 45 -11.24 33.53 12.75
C VAL A 45 -12.63 34.05 12.96
N ALA A 46 -12.73 35.30 13.48
CA ALA A 46 -13.97 36.05 13.47
C ALA A 46 -14.12 36.72 12.09
N ALA A 47 -14.89 36.10 11.22
CA ALA A 47 -15.16 36.59 9.88
C ALA A 47 -16.37 37.54 9.85
N HIS A 48 -16.37 38.52 8.94
CA HIS A 48 -17.49 39.39 8.73
C HIS A 48 -18.53 38.75 7.80
N ILE A 49 -19.80 38.77 8.20
CA ILE A 49 -20.91 38.30 7.36
C ILE A 49 -21.12 39.29 6.21
N THR A 50 -21.15 40.58 6.54
CA THR A 50 -21.18 41.72 5.59
C THR A 50 -19.89 42.49 5.75
N ALA A 51 -19.17 42.76 4.67
CA ALA A 51 -17.81 43.30 4.70
C ALA A 51 -17.56 44.48 5.65
N ALA A 52 -16.36 44.50 6.22
CA ALA A 52 -15.89 45.55 7.12
C ALA A 52 -15.64 46.93 6.45
N SER A 53 -15.48 46.93 5.11
CA SER A 53 -15.20 48.13 4.31
C SER A 53 -15.72 47.99 2.89
N SER A 54 -15.88 49.10 2.18
CA SER A 54 -16.25 49.10 0.76
C SER A 54 -15.25 48.30 -0.06
N GLY A 55 -15.74 47.58 -1.09
CA GLY A 55 -14.95 46.71 -1.94
C GLY A 55 -14.69 45.31 -1.35
N GLY A 56 -15.15 45.01 -0.15
CA GLY A 56 -15.10 43.64 0.40
C GLY A 56 -16.36 42.82 0.07
N PRO A 57 -16.30 41.48 0.27
CA PRO A 57 -17.41 40.57 -0.02
C PRO A 57 -18.70 40.93 0.69
N ARG A 58 -19.84 40.87 0.00
CA ARG A 58 -21.18 41.12 0.57
C ARG A 58 -21.32 42.49 1.24
N TYR A 59 -20.64 43.53 0.70
CA TYR A 59 -20.67 44.86 1.28
C TYR A 59 -22.06 45.50 1.20
N ASP A 60 -22.56 46.09 2.32
CA ASP A 60 -23.80 46.84 2.38
C ASP A 60 -23.51 48.32 2.78
N ALA A 61 -23.73 49.22 1.87
CA ALA A 61 -23.51 50.67 2.08
C ALA A 61 -24.42 51.29 3.16
N LYS A 62 -25.56 50.66 3.48
CA LYS A 62 -26.53 51.18 4.47
C LYS A 62 -26.12 50.92 5.91
N MET A 63 -25.18 49.96 6.15
CA MET A 63 -24.71 49.67 7.50
C MET A 63 -23.76 50.76 8.02
N THR A 64 -23.92 51.09 9.29
CA THR A 64 -23.01 52.00 10.02
C THR A 64 -21.72 51.27 10.42
N SER A 65 -20.66 52.02 10.76
CA SER A 65 -19.40 51.45 11.25
C SER A 65 -19.58 50.61 12.54
N ALA A 66 -20.50 51.08 13.42
CA ALA A 66 -20.84 50.36 14.66
C ALA A 66 -21.52 49.01 14.38
N GLU A 67 -22.44 48.92 13.44
CA GLU A 67 -23.11 47.72 13.02
C GLU A 67 -22.12 46.74 12.36
N ARG A 68 -21.20 47.22 11.51
CA ARG A 68 -20.16 46.38 10.88
C ARG A 68 -19.25 45.73 11.89
N SER A 69 -18.86 46.44 12.96
CA SER A 69 -18.01 45.93 14.03
C SER A 69 -18.78 45.20 15.15
N SER A 70 -20.11 45.11 15.05
CA SER A 70 -20.94 44.41 16.00
C SER A 70 -20.78 42.86 15.87
N GLY A 71 -20.88 42.17 17.00
CA GLY A 71 -20.93 40.69 17.01
C GLY A 71 -22.11 40.13 16.22
N THR A 72 -23.18 40.89 15.96
CA THR A 72 -24.28 40.45 15.09
C THR A 72 -23.83 40.26 13.64
N ASN A 73 -22.85 41.04 13.18
CA ASN A 73 -22.25 40.94 11.85
C ASN A 73 -21.02 39.98 11.80
N GLY A 74 -20.69 39.30 12.88
CA GLY A 74 -19.57 38.38 12.94
C GLY A 74 -20.02 36.91 12.97
N ILE A 75 -19.25 36.04 12.36
CA ILE A 75 -19.37 34.59 12.41
C ILE A 75 -18.02 33.98 12.77
N TRP A 76 -18.00 32.91 13.58
CA TRP A 76 -16.77 32.20 13.96
C TRP A 76 -16.48 31.04 13.03
N LEU A 77 -15.33 31.00 12.40
CA LEU A 77 -14.96 30.00 11.42
C LEU A 77 -13.50 29.53 11.63
N CYS A 78 -13.14 28.37 11.10
CA CYS A 78 -11.74 28.01 10.92
C CYS A 78 -11.13 28.84 9.77
N GLN A 79 -9.79 28.87 9.65
CA GLN A 79 -9.09 29.66 8.64
C GLN A 79 -9.52 29.30 7.21
N SER A 80 -9.68 28.00 6.91
CA SER A 80 -10.08 27.52 5.58
C SER A 80 -11.51 27.99 5.22
N CYS A 81 -12.47 27.82 6.15
CA CYS A 81 -13.85 28.25 5.91
C CYS A 81 -13.97 29.75 5.85
N SER A 82 -13.19 30.53 6.64
CA SER A 82 -13.16 31.99 6.54
C SER A 82 -12.69 32.46 5.16
N LYS A 83 -11.66 31.84 4.61
CA LYS A 83 -11.18 32.15 3.25
C LYS A 83 -12.20 31.73 2.18
N LEU A 84 -12.83 30.55 2.37
CA LEU A 84 -13.80 30.00 1.45
C LEU A 84 -15.01 30.94 1.24
N ILE A 85 -15.61 31.46 2.33
CA ILE A 85 -16.78 32.31 2.25
C ILE A 85 -16.48 33.66 1.58
N ASP A 86 -15.24 34.12 1.64
CA ASP A 86 -14.82 35.40 1.02
C ASP A 86 -14.38 35.20 -0.44
N SER A 87 -14.12 33.97 -0.88
CA SER A 87 -13.71 33.63 -2.25
C SER A 87 -14.90 33.40 -3.19
N ASP A 88 -16.10 33.11 -2.66
CA ASP A 88 -17.31 32.80 -3.44
C ASP A 88 -18.53 33.44 -2.77
N GLU A 89 -18.65 34.76 -2.93
CA GLU A 89 -19.71 35.55 -2.26
C GLU A 89 -21.11 35.30 -2.81
N GLU A 90 -21.24 34.84 -4.04
CA GLU A 90 -22.51 34.47 -4.65
C GLU A 90 -23.10 33.21 -4.01
N ARG A 91 -22.27 32.25 -3.72
CA ARG A 91 -22.64 31.00 -3.05
C ARG A 91 -22.86 31.19 -1.55
N TYR A 92 -21.99 31.96 -0.89
CA TYR A 92 -22.04 32.21 0.55
C TYR A 92 -22.72 33.55 0.87
N THR A 93 -24.02 33.57 0.68
CA THR A 93 -24.85 34.80 0.88
C THR A 93 -24.95 35.20 2.34
N VAL A 94 -25.29 36.45 2.59
CA VAL A 94 -25.55 37.01 3.95
C VAL A 94 -26.58 36.16 4.70
N ALA A 95 -27.63 35.72 4.03
CA ALA A 95 -28.70 34.91 4.62
C ALA A 95 -28.16 33.54 5.08
N LEU A 96 -27.38 32.86 4.24
CA LEU A 96 -26.75 31.57 4.55
C LEU A 96 -25.78 31.71 5.73
N LEU A 97 -24.95 32.73 5.77
CA LEU A 97 -23.98 32.92 6.85
C LEU A 97 -24.65 33.23 8.19
N ARG A 98 -25.77 33.96 8.16
CA ARG A 98 -26.60 34.18 9.35
C ARG A 98 -27.24 32.91 9.85
N GLN A 99 -27.72 32.06 8.94
CA GLN A 99 -28.23 30.72 9.27
C GLN A 99 -27.13 29.87 9.93
N TRP A 100 -25.97 29.77 9.32
CA TRP A 100 -24.83 28.99 9.89
C TRP A 100 -24.47 29.48 11.31
N LYS A 101 -24.47 30.78 11.53
CA LYS A 101 -24.22 31.36 12.86
C LYS A 101 -25.28 30.95 13.86
N THR A 102 -26.56 31.02 13.50
CA THR A 102 -27.66 30.64 14.37
C THR A 102 -27.59 29.15 14.73
N ASP A 103 -27.42 28.31 13.73
CA ASP A 103 -27.33 26.86 13.91
C ASP A 103 -26.13 26.46 14.77
N ALA A 104 -24.99 27.14 14.60
CA ALA A 104 -23.80 26.89 15.41
C ALA A 104 -24.00 27.29 16.88
N VAL A 105 -24.69 28.39 17.13
CA VAL A 105 -25.03 28.82 18.52
C VAL A 105 -26.01 27.83 19.15
N GLN A 106 -27.02 27.36 18.39
CA GLN A 106 -27.98 26.38 18.87
C GLN A 106 -27.27 25.05 19.19
N ARG A 107 -26.37 24.54 18.30
CA ARG A 107 -25.58 23.35 18.57
C ARG A 107 -24.79 23.46 19.86
N ALA A 108 -24.13 24.60 20.08
CA ALA A 108 -23.36 24.84 21.29
C ALA A 108 -24.24 24.83 22.55
N HIS A 109 -25.43 25.43 22.46
CA HIS A 109 -26.41 25.45 23.54
C HIS A 109 -26.90 24.01 23.86
N ASP A 110 -27.27 23.23 22.84
CA ASP A 110 -27.78 21.87 22.98
C ASP A 110 -26.72 20.93 23.57
N ALA A 111 -25.46 21.13 23.20
CA ALA A 111 -24.33 20.40 23.76
C ALA A 111 -24.16 20.63 25.28
N ILE A 112 -24.36 21.88 25.72
CA ILE A 112 -24.31 22.24 27.16
C ILE A 112 -25.54 21.68 27.90
N ALA A 113 -26.73 21.86 27.32
CA ALA A 113 -28.01 21.48 27.95
C ALA A 113 -28.22 19.95 28.00
N GLY A 114 -27.74 19.22 26.98
CA GLY A 114 -27.96 17.79 26.81
C GLY A 114 -26.80 16.88 27.21
N GLY A 115 -25.67 17.40 27.69
CA GLY A 115 -24.49 16.62 28.05
C GLY A 115 -23.89 15.82 26.87
N ARG A 116 -24.15 16.24 25.64
CA ARG A 116 -23.71 15.55 24.41
C ARG A 116 -22.43 16.16 23.85
N SER A 117 -21.52 15.31 23.40
CA SER A 117 -20.30 15.70 22.71
C SER A 117 -20.61 16.50 21.43
N PHE A 118 -19.78 17.52 21.11
CA PHE A 118 -19.87 18.37 19.92
C PHE A 118 -19.76 17.63 18.58
N GLY A 119 -19.44 16.33 18.59
CA GLY A 119 -19.20 15.52 17.39
C GLY A 119 -20.44 14.86 16.76
N SER A 120 -21.66 15.02 17.31
CA SER A 120 -22.85 14.38 16.76
C SER A 120 -23.86 15.39 16.23
N VAL A 121 -23.55 16.02 15.10
CA VAL A 121 -24.53 16.88 14.42
C VAL A 121 -25.14 16.14 13.24
N LYS A 122 -26.41 15.72 13.41
CA LYS A 122 -27.28 15.59 12.25
C LYS A 122 -27.63 17.00 11.75
N PRO A 123 -27.43 17.33 10.47
CA PRO A 123 -27.99 18.56 9.94
C PRO A 123 -29.52 18.49 10.07
N SER A 124 -30.12 19.48 10.74
CA SER A 124 -31.58 19.67 10.64
C SER A 124 -31.87 20.32 9.29
N PRO A 125 -32.57 19.65 8.40
CA PRO A 125 -32.95 20.24 7.13
C PRO A 125 -34.14 21.19 7.33
N THR A 126 -34.03 22.43 6.83
CA THR A 126 -35.21 23.21 6.50
C THR A 126 -35.74 22.67 5.16
N PHE A 127 -36.81 21.92 5.21
CA PHE A 127 -37.42 21.31 4.03
C PHE A 127 -38.43 22.27 3.40
N ASP A 128 -38.30 22.43 2.09
CA ASP A 128 -39.37 22.93 1.25
C ASP A 128 -40.27 21.70 0.89
N VAL A 129 -41.57 21.86 0.85
CA VAL A 129 -42.60 20.81 0.79
C VAL A 129 -42.57 20.02 -0.54
N ALA A 130 -41.66 20.34 -1.46
CA ALA A 130 -41.46 19.63 -2.72
C ALA A 130 -40.70 18.29 -2.60
N ASP A 131 -40.11 17.98 -1.43
CA ASP A 131 -39.24 16.82 -1.24
C ASP A 131 -39.88 15.68 -0.42
N GLU A 132 -41.19 15.46 -0.54
CA GLU A 132 -41.84 14.26 0.07
C GLU A 132 -41.16 12.94 -0.40
N GLU A 133 -40.63 12.92 -1.60
CA GLU A 133 -39.91 11.77 -2.16
C GLU A 133 -38.54 11.62 -1.53
N PHE A 134 -37.89 12.73 -1.17
CA PHE A 134 -36.63 12.78 -0.42
C PHE A 134 -36.82 12.39 1.05
N LEU A 135 -37.93 12.83 1.68
CA LEU A 135 -38.31 12.45 3.05
C LEU A 135 -38.69 10.97 3.18
N ARG A 136 -39.28 10.36 2.14
CA ARG A 136 -39.47 8.90 2.11
C ARG A 136 -38.19 8.11 2.02
N GLY A 137 -37.09 8.72 1.48
CA GLY A 137 -35.75 8.14 1.48
C GLY A 137 -34.99 8.33 2.81
N LEU A 138 -35.43 9.27 3.67
CA LEU A 138 -34.84 9.57 4.99
C LEU A 138 -35.54 8.84 6.16
N CYS A 139 -36.70 8.25 5.96
CA CYS A 139 -37.23 7.27 6.90
C CYS A 139 -36.16 6.18 6.99
N LEU A 140 -35.62 5.91 8.19
CA LEU A 140 -34.75 4.75 8.43
C LEU A 140 -35.36 3.57 7.69
N PRO A 141 -34.70 3.03 6.65
CA PRO A 141 -35.32 1.96 5.89
C PRO A 141 -35.63 0.85 6.86
N SER A 142 -36.78 0.22 6.69
CA SER A 142 -37.09 -0.99 7.42
C SER A 142 -35.92 -1.97 7.25
N ALA A 143 -35.69 -2.85 8.21
CA ALA A 143 -34.66 -3.88 8.10
C ALA A 143 -34.73 -4.59 6.72
N ASP A 144 -35.93 -4.77 6.19
CA ASP A 144 -36.20 -5.34 4.87
C ASP A 144 -35.63 -4.47 3.72
N ALA A 145 -35.67 -3.15 3.84
CA ALA A 145 -35.12 -2.25 2.81
C ALA A 145 -33.60 -2.26 2.81
N VAL A 146 -32.94 -2.33 3.98
CA VAL A 146 -31.49 -2.49 4.11
C VAL A 146 -31.06 -3.83 3.52
N GLU A 147 -31.80 -4.89 3.79
CA GLU A 147 -31.50 -6.23 3.27
C GLU A 147 -31.67 -6.30 1.75
N ALA A 148 -32.68 -5.66 1.18
CA ALA A 148 -32.86 -5.56 -0.26
C ALA A 148 -31.73 -4.81 -0.96
N VAL A 149 -31.23 -3.71 -0.36
CA VAL A 149 -30.05 -2.97 -0.86
C VAL A 149 -28.79 -3.83 -0.72
N SER A 150 -28.63 -4.54 0.39
CA SER A 150 -27.51 -5.47 0.64
C SER A 150 -27.46 -6.57 -0.42
N ALA A 151 -28.60 -7.22 -0.71
CA ALA A 151 -28.69 -8.27 -1.73
C ALA A 151 -28.32 -7.75 -3.14
N ARG A 152 -28.81 -6.56 -3.50
CA ARG A 152 -28.43 -5.91 -4.78
C ARG A 152 -26.94 -5.58 -4.84
N LEU A 153 -26.37 -5.04 -3.75
CA LEU A 153 -24.93 -4.74 -3.69
C LEU A 153 -24.11 -6.02 -3.78
N ARG A 154 -24.55 -7.12 -3.16
CA ARG A 154 -23.91 -8.44 -3.25
C ARG A 154 -23.80 -8.92 -4.70
N ALA A 155 -24.86 -8.82 -5.48
CA ALA A 155 -24.87 -9.16 -6.90
C ALA A 155 -23.93 -8.25 -7.72
N ALA A 156 -23.95 -6.94 -7.46
CA ALA A 156 -23.06 -5.98 -8.11
C ALA A 156 -21.58 -6.25 -7.79
N SER A 157 -21.26 -6.51 -6.52
CA SER A 157 -19.89 -6.84 -6.09
C SER A 157 -19.41 -8.14 -6.74
N GLN A 158 -20.26 -9.15 -6.84
CA GLN A 158 -19.92 -10.40 -7.52
C GLN A 158 -19.60 -10.16 -9.00
N THR A 159 -20.40 -9.37 -9.70
CA THR A 159 -20.18 -9.00 -11.11
C THR A 159 -18.87 -8.25 -11.27
N ASP A 160 -18.59 -7.30 -10.38
CA ASP A 160 -17.38 -6.47 -10.39
C ASP A 160 -16.10 -7.30 -10.18
N ILE A 161 -16.12 -8.24 -9.23
CA ILE A 161 -15.00 -9.16 -8.96
C ILE A 161 -14.75 -10.08 -10.16
N GLN A 162 -15.81 -10.57 -10.79
CA GLN A 162 -15.69 -11.40 -12.00
C GLN A 162 -15.08 -10.61 -13.17
N ALA A 163 -15.53 -9.37 -13.40
CA ALA A 163 -14.96 -8.48 -14.41
C ALA A 163 -13.48 -8.21 -14.15
N PHE A 164 -13.12 -7.88 -12.91
CA PHE A 164 -11.73 -7.65 -12.51
C PHE A 164 -10.82 -8.88 -12.71
N ARG A 165 -11.34 -10.09 -12.47
CA ARG A 165 -10.60 -11.34 -12.75
C ARG A 165 -10.40 -11.57 -14.24
N ALA A 166 -11.46 -11.35 -15.04
CA ALA A 166 -11.42 -11.55 -16.48
C ALA A 166 -10.43 -10.58 -17.15
N GLU A 167 -10.44 -9.31 -16.79
CA GLU A 167 -9.52 -8.30 -17.31
C GLU A 167 -8.04 -8.63 -17.04
N ARG A 168 -7.75 -9.28 -15.91
CA ARG A 168 -6.39 -9.62 -15.51
C ARG A 168 -5.95 -11.03 -15.90
N GLY A 169 -6.75 -11.77 -16.66
CA GLY A 169 -6.46 -13.14 -17.05
C GLY A 169 -6.22 -14.07 -15.86
N ARG A 170 -6.81 -13.77 -14.68
CA ARG A 170 -6.61 -14.56 -13.47
C ARG A 170 -7.45 -15.83 -13.53
N PRO A 171 -6.87 -16.99 -13.17
CA PRO A 171 -7.60 -18.24 -13.20
C PRO A 171 -8.81 -18.20 -12.25
N THR A 172 -9.90 -18.83 -12.66
CA THR A 172 -11.13 -18.98 -11.86
C THR A 172 -10.93 -19.94 -10.68
N ARG A 173 -10.06 -20.94 -10.84
CA ARG A 173 -9.66 -21.84 -9.75
C ARG A 173 -8.32 -21.39 -9.18
N THR A 174 -8.32 -21.07 -7.90
CA THR A 174 -7.12 -20.68 -7.16
C THR A 174 -7.06 -21.51 -5.88
N LEU A 175 -5.85 -21.94 -5.49
CA LEU A 175 -5.65 -22.60 -4.20
C LEU A 175 -5.84 -21.60 -3.06
N PRO A 176 -6.50 -21.99 -1.96
CA PRO A 176 -6.55 -21.17 -0.76
C PRO A 176 -5.16 -21.12 -0.12
N LEU A 177 -4.69 -19.90 0.17
CA LEU A 177 -3.43 -19.68 0.85
C LEU A 177 -3.61 -19.84 2.36
N THR A 178 -2.57 -20.27 3.05
CA THR A 178 -2.53 -20.35 4.51
C THR A 178 -2.30 -18.97 5.10
N LEU A 179 -3.09 -18.58 6.09
CA LEU A 179 -3.05 -17.28 6.74
C LEU A 179 -2.68 -17.45 8.21
N ARG A 180 -1.87 -16.54 8.75
CA ARG A 180 -1.46 -16.52 10.16
C ARG A 180 -1.72 -15.16 10.78
N LEU A 181 -2.36 -15.13 11.95
CA LEU A 181 -2.53 -13.91 12.73
C LEU A 181 -1.24 -13.59 13.47
N GLU A 182 -0.72 -12.37 13.31
CA GLU A 182 0.43 -11.90 14.07
C GLU A 182 0.12 -11.92 15.57
N ARG A 183 1.05 -12.38 16.38
CA ARG A 183 0.93 -12.53 17.86
C ARG A 183 -0.08 -13.60 18.32
N SER A 184 -0.50 -14.51 17.48
CA SER A 184 -1.31 -15.66 17.91
C SER A 184 -0.53 -16.95 17.75
N ALA A 185 -0.59 -17.82 18.76
CA ALA A 185 -0.06 -19.18 18.67
C ALA A 185 -0.95 -20.11 17.79
N ALA A 186 -2.15 -19.63 17.41
CA ALA A 186 -3.03 -20.36 16.50
C ALA A 186 -2.47 -20.24 15.08
N SER A 187 -1.79 -21.29 14.63
CA SER A 187 -1.41 -21.50 13.25
C SER A 187 -2.67 -21.82 12.41
N ASN A 188 -2.74 -21.24 11.23
CA ASN A 188 -3.73 -21.52 10.18
C ASN A 188 -5.12 -20.88 10.40
N LEU A 189 -5.19 -19.59 10.11
CA LEU A 189 -6.48 -18.94 9.87
C LEU A 189 -7.05 -19.39 8.54
N THR A 190 -8.33 -19.73 8.55
CA THR A 190 -9.10 -19.87 7.31
C THR A 190 -9.63 -18.51 6.85
N LEU A 191 -10.01 -18.39 5.58
CA LEU A 191 -10.69 -17.19 5.06
C LEU A 191 -11.98 -16.88 5.87
N ASN A 192 -12.69 -17.93 6.32
CA ASN A 192 -13.84 -17.79 7.22
C ASN A 192 -13.46 -17.20 8.58
N SER A 193 -12.27 -17.48 9.10
CA SER A 193 -11.79 -16.89 10.36
C SER A 193 -11.46 -15.41 10.17
N VAL A 194 -10.86 -15.05 9.03
CA VAL A 194 -10.60 -13.63 8.69
C VAL A 194 -11.90 -12.87 8.52
N SER A 195 -12.92 -13.45 7.87
CA SER A 195 -14.24 -12.81 7.75
C SER A 195 -14.92 -12.57 9.12
N ARG A 196 -14.66 -13.45 10.11
CA ARG A 196 -15.14 -13.25 11.49
C ARG A 196 -14.36 -12.17 12.25
N LEU A 197 -13.05 -12.03 12.01
CA LEU A 197 -12.27 -10.92 12.60
C LEU A 197 -12.82 -9.56 12.16
N MET A 198 -13.29 -9.44 10.94
CA MET A 198 -13.90 -8.21 10.44
C MET A 198 -15.24 -7.87 11.12
N ALA A 199 -15.93 -8.84 11.67
CA ALA A 199 -17.15 -8.61 12.46
C ALA A 199 -16.87 -7.87 13.79
N LEU A 200 -15.58 -7.76 14.20
CA LEU A 200 -15.15 -6.99 15.36
C LEU A 200 -14.95 -5.50 15.05
N ALA A 201 -15.26 -5.05 13.82
CA ALA A 201 -15.15 -3.67 13.34
C ALA A 201 -13.73 -3.06 13.41
N GLU A 202 -12.69 -3.88 13.60
CA GLU A 202 -11.30 -3.45 13.52
C GLU A 202 -10.75 -3.66 12.10
N PRO A 203 -9.98 -2.69 11.54
CA PRO A 203 -9.34 -2.87 10.25
C PRO A 203 -8.32 -4.00 10.28
N VAL A 204 -8.44 -4.94 9.35
CA VAL A 204 -7.50 -6.06 9.22
C VAL A 204 -6.45 -5.74 8.16
N SER A 205 -5.18 -5.82 8.52
CA SER A 205 -4.07 -5.65 7.58
C SER A 205 -3.52 -7.00 7.13
N ILE A 206 -3.58 -7.29 5.82
CA ILE A 206 -2.96 -8.48 5.21
C ILE A 206 -1.58 -8.09 4.69
N ILE A 207 -0.54 -8.70 5.22
CA ILE A 207 0.85 -8.39 4.89
C ILE A 207 1.51 -9.57 4.19
N ALA A 208 2.19 -9.28 3.09
CA ALA A 208 3.06 -10.25 2.44
C ALA A 208 4.00 -9.60 1.41
N PRO A 209 5.12 -10.25 1.07
CA PRO A 209 6.01 -9.82 -0.02
C PRO A 209 5.31 -9.77 -1.38
N GLY A 210 6.02 -9.26 -2.41
CA GLY A 210 5.56 -9.31 -3.79
C GLY A 210 5.44 -10.75 -4.31
N GLY A 211 4.40 -11.03 -5.11
CA GLY A 211 4.22 -12.35 -5.73
C GLY A 211 3.58 -13.44 -4.87
N THR A 212 3.31 -13.17 -3.59
CA THR A 212 2.72 -14.13 -2.65
C THR A 212 1.22 -14.34 -2.79
N GLY A 213 0.54 -13.56 -3.63
CA GLY A 213 -0.89 -13.74 -3.89
C GLY A 213 -1.82 -12.86 -3.04
N LYS A 214 -1.37 -11.72 -2.47
CA LYS A 214 -2.22 -10.78 -1.69
C LYS A 214 -3.56 -10.50 -2.34
N SER A 215 -3.55 -9.97 -3.57
CA SER A 215 -4.78 -9.67 -4.31
C SER A 215 -5.64 -10.90 -4.57
N THR A 216 -5.01 -12.08 -4.77
CA THR A 216 -5.74 -13.35 -4.92
C THR A 216 -6.44 -13.73 -3.63
N THR A 217 -5.76 -13.60 -2.49
CA THR A 217 -6.33 -13.87 -1.16
C THR A 217 -7.52 -12.96 -0.86
N VAL A 218 -7.40 -11.66 -1.17
CA VAL A 218 -8.52 -10.71 -0.96
C VAL A 218 -9.71 -11.03 -1.85
N LEU A 219 -9.49 -11.43 -3.09
CA LEU A 219 -10.58 -11.87 -3.98
C LEU A 219 -11.24 -13.17 -3.50
N GLN A 220 -10.45 -14.14 -3.01
CA GLN A 220 -10.99 -15.36 -2.38
C GLN A 220 -11.78 -15.05 -1.11
N LEU A 221 -11.28 -14.09 -0.30
CA LEU A 221 -11.99 -13.61 0.88
C LEU A 221 -13.32 -12.98 0.50
N ALA A 222 -13.34 -12.14 -0.54
CA ALA A 222 -14.56 -11.54 -1.07
C ALA A 222 -15.57 -12.61 -1.51
N GLU A 223 -15.13 -13.61 -2.25
CA GLU A 223 -15.99 -14.73 -2.70
C GLU A 223 -16.53 -15.54 -1.52
N THR A 224 -15.68 -15.79 -0.52
CA THR A 224 -16.10 -16.49 0.70
C THR A 224 -17.19 -15.70 1.45
N MET A 225 -17.04 -14.38 1.54
CA MET A 225 -18.04 -13.51 2.17
C MET A 225 -19.32 -13.38 1.35
N LEU A 226 -19.21 -13.39 0.02
CA LEU A 226 -20.38 -13.35 -0.87
C LEU A 226 -21.19 -14.64 -0.84
N ALA A 227 -20.57 -15.77 -0.48
CA ALA A 227 -21.23 -17.07 -0.38
C ALA A 227 -22.08 -17.27 0.90
N VAL A 228 -21.92 -16.38 1.89
CA VAL A 228 -22.65 -16.44 3.17
C VAL A 228 -23.44 -15.15 3.40
N ASP A 229 -24.49 -15.23 4.21
CA ASP A 229 -25.19 -14.02 4.66
C ASP A 229 -24.33 -13.23 5.64
N GLY A 230 -24.20 -11.93 5.40
CA GLY A 230 -23.38 -11.04 6.20
C GLY A 230 -23.02 -9.77 5.47
N PRO A 231 -22.01 -9.02 5.97
CA PRO A 231 -21.53 -7.81 5.32
C PRO A 231 -21.09 -8.07 3.87
N VAL A 232 -21.40 -7.14 2.99
CA VAL A 232 -21.07 -7.24 1.56
C VAL A 232 -19.66 -6.70 1.35
N PRO A 233 -18.73 -7.50 0.83
CA PRO A 233 -17.39 -7.03 0.48
C PRO A 233 -17.45 -6.24 -0.82
N VAL A 234 -16.79 -5.07 -0.85
CA VAL A 234 -16.56 -4.30 -2.07
C VAL A 234 -15.06 -4.15 -2.27
N PHE A 235 -14.58 -4.63 -3.40
CA PHE A 235 -13.17 -4.61 -3.75
C PHE A 235 -12.77 -3.25 -4.31
N VAL A 236 -11.68 -2.65 -3.77
CA VAL A 236 -11.14 -1.35 -4.17
C VAL A 236 -9.66 -1.51 -4.51
N PRO A 237 -9.30 -1.57 -5.79
CA PRO A 237 -7.90 -1.56 -6.22
C PRO A 237 -7.32 -0.16 -6.03
N LEU A 238 -6.46 0.01 -5.02
CA LEU A 238 -5.92 1.31 -4.61
C LEU A 238 -5.03 1.95 -5.68
N GLY A 239 -4.35 1.15 -6.50
CA GLY A 239 -3.60 1.66 -7.64
C GLY A 239 -4.49 2.40 -8.66
N GLU A 240 -5.73 1.92 -8.89
CA GLU A 240 -6.69 2.59 -9.78
C GLU A 240 -7.38 3.79 -9.11
N TRP A 241 -7.61 3.68 -7.80
CA TRP A 241 -8.15 4.77 -7.00
C TRP A 241 -7.20 5.96 -6.91
N SER A 242 -5.89 5.71 -6.82
CA SER A 242 -4.86 6.76 -6.62
C SER A 242 -4.80 7.78 -7.74
N ASP A 243 -5.16 7.38 -8.96
CA ASP A 243 -5.15 8.23 -10.16
C ASP A 243 -6.28 9.26 -10.19
N ARG A 244 -7.18 9.20 -9.20
CA ARG A 244 -8.37 10.04 -9.11
C ARG A 244 -8.37 10.83 -7.81
N GLU A 245 -9.11 11.95 -7.79
CA GLU A 245 -9.32 12.76 -6.57
C GLU A 245 -10.58 12.36 -5.79
N ASP A 246 -11.20 11.24 -6.16
CA ASP A 246 -12.42 10.73 -5.53
C ASP A 246 -12.14 10.14 -4.13
N ASP A 247 -13.13 10.18 -3.23
CA ASP A 247 -13.12 9.33 -2.04
C ASP A 247 -13.49 7.87 -2.39
N PHE A 248 -13.38 6.93 -1.43
CA PHE A 248 -13.63 5.51 -1.71
C PHE A 248 -15.06 5.24 -2.16
N PHE A 249 -16.06 5.93 -1.62
CA PHE A 249 -17.46 5.71 -2.02
C PHE A 249 -17.72 6.24 -3.44
N ASP A 250 -17.22 7.42 -3.78
CA ASP A 250 -17.40 7.99 -5.11
C ASP A 250 -16.66 7.18 -6.16
N PHE A 251 -15.46 6.67 -5.84
CA PHE A 251 -14.74 5.74 -6.70
C PHE A 251 -15.53 4.46 -6.98
N ILE A 252 -16.14 3.85 -5.96
CA ILE A 252 -16.97 2.66 -6.11
C ILE A 252 -18.16 2.95 -7.04
N LEU A 253 -18.86 4.06 -6.82
CA LEU A 253 -20.07 4.41 -7.56
C LEU A 253 -19.82 4.72 -9.04
N ARG A 254 -18.60 5.07 -9.43
CA ARG A 254 -18.22 5.28 -10.84
C ARG A 254 -17.98 3.99 -11.62
N ARG A 255 -17.84 2.88 -10.94
CA ARG A 255 -17.61 1.58 -11.60
C ARG A 255 -18.93 1.04 -12.13
N ASN A 256 -18.91 0.47 -13.33
CA ASN A 256 -20.09 0.05 -14.08
C ASN A 256 -21.05 -0.85 -13.27
N ALA A 257 -20.50 -1.78 -12.49
CA ALA A 257 -21.28 -2.69 -11.66
C ALA A 257 -22.13 -1.96 -10.59
N PHE A 258 -21.70 -0.77 -10.17
CA PHE A 258 -22.34 0.00 -9.10
C PHE A 258 -23.12 1.21 -9.60
N GLY A 259 -23.28 1.42 -10.90
CA GLY A 259 -23.92 2.58 -11.52
C GLY A 259 -25.39 2.80 -11.14
N THR A 260 -26.08 1.77 -10.60
CA THR A 260 -27.46 1.88 -10.10
C THR A 260 -27.53 2.27 -8.62
N PHE A 261 -26.37 2.39 -7.95
CA PHE A 261 -26.30 2.78 -6.55
C PHE A 261 -26.06 4.28 -6.41
N ARG A 262 -26.50 4.83 -5.28
CA ARG A 262 -26.22 6.19 -4.84
C ARG A 262 -25.36 6.13 -3.58
N ARG A 263 -24.63 7.19 -3.29
CA ARG A 263 -23.80 7.33 -2.08
C ARG A 263 -24.58 6.98 -0.79
N GLN A 264 -25.83 7.40 -0.72
CA GLN A 264 -26.72 7.10 0.40
C GLN A 264 -26.88 5.59 0.68
N HIS A 265 -26.93 4.75 -0.36
CA HIS A 265 -27.02 3.30 -0.19
C HIS A 265 -25.75 2.74 0.49
N LEU A 266 -24.57 3.18 0.07
CA LEU A 266 -23.30 2.76 0.70
C LEU A 266 -23.21 3.27 2.14
N MET A 267 -23.61 4.52 2.40
CA MET A 267 -23.64 5.11 3.75
C MET A 267 -24.58 4.33 4.69
N GLN A 268 -25.76 3.96 4.22
CA GLN A 268 -26.70 3.15 4.99
C GLN A 268 -26.12 1.77 5.33
N LEU A 269 -25.55 1.08 4.35
CA LEU A 269 -24.93 -0.23 4.57
C LEU A 269 -23.72 -0.15 5.51
N ALA A 270 -22.92 0.90 5.38
CA ALA A 270 -21.79 1.17 6.27
C ALA A 270 -22.24 1.41 7.72
N TYR A 271 -23.30 2.22 7.89
CA TYR A 271 -23.88 2.52 9.20
C TYR A 271 -24.43 1.27 9.92
N HIS A 272 -25.01 0.34 9.16
CA HIS A 272 -25.56 -0.91 9.70
C HIS A 272 -24.54 -2.06 9.75
N GLY A 273 -23.26 -1.82 9.48
CA GLY A 273 -22.22 -2.86 9.47
C GLY A 273 -22.43 -3.92 8.37
N ARG A 274 -23.14 -3.57 7.29
CA ARG A 274 -23.45 -4.46 6.15
C ARG A 274 -22.50 -4.24 4.97
N LEU A 275 -21.41 -3.47 5.16
CA LEU A 275 -20.41 -3.16 4.14
C LEU A 275 -19.00 -3.46 4.66
N VAL A 276 -18.16 -4.03 3.81
CA VAL A 276 -16.72 -4.19 4.04
C VAL A 276 -15.96 -3.68 2.83
N LEU A 277 -14.99 -2.81 3.01
CA LEU A 277 -14.10 -2.35 1.95
C LEU A 277 -12.83 -3.18 1.94
N LEU A 278 -12.53 -3.78 0.80
CA LEU A 278 -11.32 -4.57 0.57
C LEU A 278 -10.33 -3.73 -0.24
N LEU A 279 -9.43 -3.04 0.46
CA LEU A 279 -8.47 -2.08 -0.10
C LEU A 279 -7.19 -2.82 -0.50
N ASP A 280 -7.02 -3.09 -1.78
CA ASP A 280 -5.86 -3.85 -2.28
C ASP A 280 -4.76 -2.93 -2.82
N GLY A 281 -3.53 -3.11 -2.32
CA GLY A 281 -2.36 -2.43 -2.85
C GLY A 281 -1.96 -1.13 -2.13
N TRP A 282 -2.03 -1.04 -0.82
CA TRP A 282 -1.61 0.15 -0.05
C TRP A 282 -0.18 0.61 -0.33
N ASN A 283 0.73 -0.35 -0.58
CA ASN A 283 2.11 -0.08 -0.98
C ASN A 283 2.26 0.52 -2.39
N GLU A 284 1.19 0.51 -3.18
CA GLU A 284 1.16 1.05 -4.55
C GLU A 284 0.78 2.53 -4.58
N LEU A 285 0.38 3.09 -3.43
CA LEU A 285 -0.01 4.49 -3.30
C LEU A 285 1.22 5.41 -3.28
N THR A 286 1.16 6.48 -4.07
CA THR A 286 2.10 7.60 -3.96
C THR A 286 1.98 8.27 -2.58
N PRO A 287 3.00 9.00 -2.09
CA PRO A 287 2.90 9.70 -0.82
C PRO A 287 1.68 10.64 -0.68
N PRO A 288 1.31 11.47 -1.69
CA PRO A 288 0.09 12.26 -1.64
C PRO A 288 -1.19 11.41 -1.60
N ALA A 289 -1.28 10.37 -2.43
CA ALA A 289 -2.42 9.47 -2.47
C ALA A 289 -2.57 8.69 -1.15
N ARG A 290 -1.45 8.29 -0.55
CA ARG A 290 -1.44 7.63 0.76
C ARG A 290 -1.98 8.52 1.86
N LEU A 291 -1.63 9.80 1.86
CA LEU A 291 -2.16 10.78 2.80
C LEU A 291 -3.68 10.96 2.63
N ARG A 292 -4.17 11.06 1.39
CA ARG A 292 -5.62 11.11 1.10
C ARG A 292 -6.32 9.83 1.56
N ALA A 293 -5.79 8.66 1.21
CA ALA A 293 -6.35 7.37 1.62
C ALA A 293 -6.42 7.23 3.16
N THR A 294 -5.38 7.69 3.86
CA THR A 294 -5.37 7.71 5.33
C THR A 294 -6.46 8.62 5.88
N HIS A 295 -6.61 9.81 5.32
CA HIS A 295 -7.65 10.77 5.71
C HIS A 295 -9.05 10.22 5.47
N ASP A 296 -9.28 9.63 4.30
CA ASP A 296 -10.57 9.06 3.91
C ASP A 296 -10.92 7.86 4.82
N LEU A 297 -9.95 6.98 5.06
CA LEU A 297 -10.10 5.85 5.98
C LEU A 297 -10.46 6.30 7.40
N GLN A 298 -9.75 7.30 7.94
CA GLN A 298 -10.02 7.84 9.27
C GLN A 298 -11.40 8.51 9.35
N ALA A 299 -11.82 9.22 8.32
CA ALA A 299 -13.15 9.80 8.23
C ALA A 299 -14.23 8.72 8.23
N LEU A 300 -14.08 7.68 7.41
CA LEU A 300 -15.01 6.59 7.33
C LEU A 300 -15.09 5.78 8.64
N GLN A 301 -13.96 5.52 9.30
CA GLN A 301 -13.95 4.84 10.59
C GLN A 301 -14.66 5.64 11.70
N ARG A 302 -14.48 6.96 11.69
CA ARG A 302 -15.15 7.85 12.63
C ARG A 302 -16.66 7.94 12.38
N ASP A 303 -17.04 8.08 11.11
CA ASP A 303 -18.43 8.34 10.72
C ASP A 303 -19.27 7.04 10.68
N TYR A 304 -18.59 5.89 10.41
CA TYR A 304 -19.19 4.55 10.31
C TYR A 304 -18.37 3.53 11.11
N PRO A 305 -18.47 3.50 12.45
CA PRO A 305 -17.65 2.62 13.29
C PRO A 305 -17.86 1.12 13.03
N GLN A 306 -18.93 0.75 12.32
CA GLN A 306 -19.26 -0.64 11.98
C GLN A 306 -18.80 -1.03 10.56
N LEU A 307 -18.24 -0.12 9.80
CA LEU A 307 -17.70 -0.39 8.47
C LEU A 307 -16.42 -1.22 8.60
N GLY A 308 -16.41 -2.40 7.99
CA GLY A 308 -15.23 -3.25 7.99
C GLY A 308 -14.20 -2.83 6.93
N PHE A 309 -12.92 -3.04 7.24
CA PHE A 309 -11.82 -2.79 6.31
C PHE A 309 -10.85 -3.96 6.28
N VAL A 310 -10.44 -4.36 5.07
CA VAL A 310 -9.27 -5.21 4.85
C VAL A 310 -8.30 -4.46 3.97
N ILE A 311 -7.05 -4.36 4.38
CA ILE A 311 -6.03 -3.58 3.67
C ILE A 311 -4.86 -4.49 3.34
N THR A 312 -4.48 -4.60 2.07
CA THR A 312 -3.27 -5.31 1.71
C THR A 312 -2.09 -4.37 1.59
N THR A 313 -0.95 -4.78 2.13
CA THR A 313 0.29 -4.00 2.04
C THR A 313 1.51 -4.90 2.02
N ARG A 314 2.69 -4.31 1.76
CA ARG A 314 3.99 -4.89 2.10
C ARG A 314 4.37 -4.49 3.53
N ARG A 315 5.31 -5.18 4.15
CA ARG A 315 5.65 -5.06 5.59
C ARG A 315 6.14 -3.69 6.07
N GLN A 316 6.39 -2.72 5.21
CA GLN A 316 7.11 -1.49 5.53
C GLN A 316 6.33 -0.40 6.25
N ALA A 317 5.00 -0.35 6.13
CA ALA A 317 4.17 0.60 6.87
C ALA A 317 2.74 0.05 7.02
N LEU A 318 2.33 -0.17 8.26
CA LEU A 318 0.93 -0.46 8.57
C LEU A 318 0.11 0.82 8.43
N PRO A 319 -0.96 0.81 7.61
CA PRO A 319 -1.78 1.99 7.40
C PRO A 319 -2.63 2.35 8.62
N VAL A 320 -3.01 1.37 9.41
CA VAL A 320 -3.91 1.49 10.56
C VAL A 320 -3.52 0.52 11.68
N ALA A 321 -3.93 0.84 12.90
CA ALA A 321 -3.86 -0.10 14.01
C ALA A 321 -4.96 -1.16 13.84
N GLY A 322 -4.66 -2.41 14.19
CA GLY A 322 -5.60 -3.52 14.11
C GLY A 322 -4.91 -4.87 13.93
N PRO A 323 -5.67 -5.96 13.78
CA PRO A 323 -5.13 -7.28 13.53
C PRO A 323 -4.29 -7.34 12.25
N VAL A 324 -3.13 -7.98 12.35
CA VAL A 324 -2.21 -8.20 11.23
C VAL A 324 -2.23 -9.66 10.86
N VAL A 325 -2.48 -9.95 9.60
CA VAL A 325 -2.52 -11.28 9.02
C VAL A 325 -1.39 -11.43 8.01
N ASP A 326 -0.49 -12.37 8.25
CA ASP A 326 0.54 -12.76 7.28
C ASP A 326 -0.01 -13.84 6.34
N ILE A 327 0.36 -13.77 5.05
CA ILE A 327 0.19 -14.87 4.10
C ILE A 327 1.42 -15.77 4.23
N GLU A 328 1.19 -17.01 4.63
CA GLU A 328 2.24 -18.02 4.71
C GLU A 328 2.69 -18.46 3.31
N PRO A 329 3.95 -18.83 3.14
CA PRO A 329 4.40 -19.50 1.92
C PRO A 329 3.56 -20.75 1.63
N LEU A 330 3.45 -21.12 0.35
CA LEU A 330 2.81 -22.38 -0.04
C LEU A 330 3.48 -23.57 0.67
N SER A 331 2.69 -24.40 1.33
CA SER A 331 3.17 -25.67 1.87
C SER A 331 3.61 -26.60 0.75
N GLN A 332 4.40 -27.65 1.07
CA GLN A 332 4.83 -28.62 0.08
C GLN A 332 3.64 -29.30 -0.63
N ASP A 333 2.57 -29.60 0.11
CA ASP A 333 1.35 -30.18 -0.46
C ASP A 333 0.66 -29.21 -1.44
N GLN A 334 0.56 -27.92 -1.09
CA GLN A 334 0.02 -26.89 -1.96
C GLN A 334 0.88 -26.67 -3.23
N GLN A 335 2.21 -26.74 -3.09
CA GLN A 335 3.13 -26.68 -4.23
C GLN A 335 2.91 -27.84 -5.19
N LEU A 336 2.80 -29.09 -4.67
CA LEU A 336 2.53 -30.27 -5.47
C LEU A 336 1.14 -30.26 -6.10
N GLU A 337 0.12 -29.76 -5.37
CA GLU A 337 -1.23 -29.62 -5.89
C GLU A 337 -1.27 -28.64 -7.07
N LEU A 338 -0.62 -27.48 -6.93
CA LEU A 338 -0.49 -26.50 -8.00
C LEU A 338 0.28 -27.07 -9.20
N ALA A 339 1.38 -27.75 -8.94
CA ALA A 339 2.21 -28.37 -9.98
C ALA A 339 1.41 -29.41 -10.79
N ARG A 340 0.67 -30.28 -10.11
CA ARG A 340 -0.23 -31.27 -10.78
C ARG A 340 -1.32 -30.59 -11.59
N ALA A 341 -1.89 -29.49 -11.07
CA ALA A 341 -2.96 -28.75 -11.75
C ALA A 341 -2.49 -28.05 -13.02
N VAL A 342 -1.22 -27.60 -13.05
CA VAL A 342 -0.64 -26.84 -14.19
C VAL A 342 0.00 -27.76 -15.21
N CYS A 343 0.86 -28.69 -14.80
CA CYS A 343 1.71 -29.53 -15.67
C CYS A 343 1.61 -31.04 -15.39
N GLY A 344 0.63 -31.49 -14.60
CA GLY A 344 0.49 -32.91 -14.31
C GLY A 344 1.72 -33.52 -13.58
N GLN A 345 2.16 -34.70 -14.01
CA GLN A 345 3.30 -35.39 -13.39
C GLN A 345 4.63 -34.67 -13.64
N GLU A 346 4.81 -34.07 -14.81
CA GLU A 346 6.01 -33.30 -15.17
C GLU A 346 6.21 -32.10 -14.22
N GLY A 347 5.13 -31.45 -13.81
CA GLY A 347 5.17 -30.39 -12.82
C GLY A 347 5.65 -30.88 -11.44
N VAL A 348 5.26 -32.06 -11.03
CA VAL A 348 5.74 -32.68 -9.77
C VAL A 348 7.24 -32.92 -9.82
N GLU A 349 7.77 -33.43 -10.94
CA GLU A 349 9.20 -33.64 -11.14
C GLU A 349 9.99 -32.33 -11.12
N LEU A 350 9.44 -31.26 -11.71
CA LEU A 350 10.04 -29.93 -11.65
C LEU A 350 10.12 -29.39 -10.21
N VAL A 351 9.06 -29.57 -9.43
CA VAL A 351 9.05 -29.17 -8.01
C VAL A 351 10.05 -29.98 -7.20
N ASP A 352 10.13 -31.31 -7.40
CA ASP A 352 11.10 -32.16 -6.71
C ASP A 352 12.53 -31.70 -7.04
N ARG A 353 12.82 -31.39 -8.29
CA ARG A 353 14.10 -30.81 -8.70
C ARG A 353 14.38 -29.45 -8.06
N ALA A 354 13.36 -28.59 -7.97
CA ALA A 354 13.47 -27.29 -7.31
C ALA A 354 13.81 -27.42 -5.82
N TRP A 355 13.21 -28.38 -5.12
CA TRP A 355 13.49 -28.62 -3.70
C TRP A 355 14.94 -29.10 -3.44
N ARG A 356 15.55 -29.74 -4.42
CA ARG A 356 16.96 -30.17 -4.36
C ARG A 356 17.94 -29.09 -4.75
N THR A 357 17.46 -27.96 -5.32
CA THR A 357 18.32 -26.88 -5.79
C THR A 357 18.36 -25.76 -4.75
N PRO A 358 19.53 -25.54 -4.07
CA PRO A 358 19.68 -24.43 -3.14
C PRO A 358 19.34 -23.08 -3.80
N GLY A 359 18.65 -22.18 -3.08
CA GLY A 359 18.25 -20.89 -3.60
C GLY A 359 16.93 -20.89 -4.39
N ILE A 360 16.51 -22.02 -4.96
CA ILE A 360 15.21 -22.16 -5.62
C ILE A 360 14.16 -22.72 -4.66
N ARG A 361 14.55 -23.59 -3.74
CA ARG A 361 13.66 -24.21 -2.77
C ARG A 361 12.80 -23.19 -2.03
N GLU A 362 13.41 -22.11 -1.56
CA GLU A 362 12.74 -21.03 -0.83
C GLU A 362 11.75 -20.26 -1.73
N LEU A 363 11.98 -20.23 -3.03
CA LEU A 363 11.10 -19.57 -3.98
C LEU A 363 9.83 -20.35 -4.26
N MET A 364 9.85 -21.67 -4.07
CA MET A 364 8.69 -22.54 -4.33
C MET A 364 7.50 -22.21 -3.44
N GLY A 365 7.75 -21.66 -2.25
CA GLY A 365 6.71 -21.15 -1.38
C GLY A 365 5.99 -19.91 -1.92
N ILE A 366 6.50 -19.27 -2.98
CA ILE A 366 5.90 -18.07 -3.54
C ILE A 366 5.16 -18.41 -4.84
N PRO A 367 3.82 -18.26 -4.90
CA PRO A 367 3.00 -18.68 -6.04
C PRO A 367 3.48 -18.20 -7.40
N LEU A 368 3.96 -16.94 -7.48
CA LEU A 368 4.45 -16.37 -8.73
C LEU A 368 5.67 -17.13 -9.27
N TYR A 369 6.64 -17.43 -8.40
CA TYR A 369 7.86 -18.10 -8.82
C TYR A 369 7.62 -19.58 -9.14
N LEU A 370 6.76 -20.24 -8.36
CA LEU A 370 6.34 -21.59 -8.66
C LEU A 370 5.67 -21.65 -10.05
N ASN A 371 4.73 -20.76 -10.32
CA ASN A 371 4.08 -20.69 -11.63
C ASN A 371 5.06 -20.38 -12.76
N ALA A 372 5.99 -19.45 -12.54
CA ALA A 372 7.04 -19.14 -13.51
C ALA A 372 7.91 -20.36 -13.81
N LEU A 373 8.26 -21.16 -12.79
CA LEU A 373 9.02 -22.39 -12.97
C LEU A 373 8.23 -23.46 -13.74
N LEU A 374 6.95 -23.65 -13.41
CA LEU A 374 6.09 -24.63 -14.06
C LEU A 374 5.81 -24.32 -15.55
N THR A 375 5.96 -23.05 -15.94
CA THR A 375 5.79 -22.63 -17.34
C THR A 375 7.08 -22.61 -18.15
N LEU A 376 8.21 -23.09 -17.59
CA LEU A 376 9.46 -23.17 -18.32
C LEU A 376 9.41 -24.21 -19.47
N PRO A 377 10.07 -23.90 -20.61
CA PRO A 377 10.15 -24.85 -21.72
C PRO A 377 10.87 -26.16 -21.30
N SER A 378 10.41 -27.28 -21.82
CA SER A 378 11.08 -28.56 -21.65
C SER A 378 12.53 -28.47 -22.13
N GLY A 379 13.49 -28.85 -21.29
CA GLY A 379 14.93 -28.82 -21.61
C GLY A 379 15.65 -27.48 -21.33
N ALA A 380 14.96 -26.45 -20.81
CA ALA A 380 15.63 -25.24 -20.34
C ALA A 380 16.58 -25.54 -19.16
N SER A 381 17.71 -24.81 -19.09
CA SER A 381 18.60 -24.89 -17.93
C SER A 381 17.86 -24.46 -16.66
N PHE A 382 18.01 -25.24 -15.61
CA PHE A 382 17.30 -24.94 -14.35
C PHE A 382 17.89 -23.69 -13.69
N PRO A 383 17.05 -22.68 -13.31
CA PRO A 383 17.53 -21.42 -12.74
C PRO A 383 18.07 -21.65 -11.31
N GLU A 384 19.03 -20.81 -10.90
CA GLU A 384 19.65 -20.88 -9.56
C GLU A 384 19.27 -19.73 -8.64
N THR A 385 18.68 -18.64 -9.17
CA THR A 385 18.33 -17.45 -8.40
C THR A 385 16.93 -16.95 -8.74
N LYS A 386 16.36 -16.14 -7.84
CA LYS A 386 15.08 -15.46 -8.05
C LYS A 386 15.07 -14.65 -9.35
N GLU A 387 16.17 -13.95 -9.59
CA GLU A 387 16.34 -13.17 -10.82
C GLU A 387 16.34 -14.06 -12.06
N ALA A 388 17.07 -15.19 -12.01
CA ALA A 388 17.13 -16.14 -13.10
C ALA A 388 15.76 -16.73 -13.45
N VAL A 389 14.94 -17.07 -12.46
CA VAL A 389 13.55 -17.54 -12.68
C VAL A 389 12.73 -16.48 -13.40
N LEU A 390 12.76 -15.22 -12.93
CA LEU A 390 12.02 -14.14 -13.57
C LEU A 390 12.56 -13.80 -14.97
N ARG A 391 13.87 -13.79 -15.13
CA ARG A 391 14.51 -13.56 -16.44
C ARG A 391 14.03 -14.58 -17.47
N MET A 392 14.04 -15.85 -17.11
CA MET A 392 13.56 -16.92 -18.01
C MET A 392 12.08 -16.74 -18.35
N PHE A 393 11.24 -16.43 -17.36
CA PHE A 393 9.83 -16.19 -17.56
C PHE A 393 9.55 -14.97 -18.46
N VAL A 394 10.28 -13.85 -18.24
CA VAL A 394 10.18 -12.65 -19.09
C VAL A 394 10.62 -12.97 -20.52
N GLN A 395 11.78 -13.62 -20.67
CA GLN A 395 12.29 -14.01 -22.00
C GLN A 395 11.32 -14.92 -22.74
N GLN A 396 10.73 -15.89 -22.08
CA GLN A 396 9.73 -16.78 -22.67
C GLN A 396 8.49 -16.00 -23.13
N ASN A 397 8.03 -15.05 -22.32
CA ASN A 397 6.90 -14.20 -22.69
C ASN A 397 7.21 -13.27 -23.85
N GLU A 398 8.41 -12.70 -23.89
CA GLU A 398 8.86 -11.82 -24.97
C GLU A 398 9.11 -12.59 -26.27
N SER A 399 9.50 -13.88 -26.19
CA SER A 399 9.90 -14.73 -27.33
C SER A 399 8.76 -15.57 -27.90
N ALA A 400 7.54 -15.46 -27.40
CA ALA A 400 6.40 -16.16 -27.95
C ALA A 400 6.14 -15.70 -29.42
N PRO A 401 5.99 -16.63 -30.42
CA PRO A 401 5.95 -16.29 -31.83
C PRO A 401 4.91 -15.25 -32.21
N ASP A 402 3.72 -15.34 -31.63
CA ASP A 402 2.61 -14.42 -31.80
C ASP A 402 2.90 -12.99 -31.29
N LYS A 403 3.78 -12.89 -30.28
CA LYS A 403 4.20 -11.62 -29.67
C LYS A 403 5.39 -10.99 -30.39
N ILE A 404 6.36 -11.80 -30.85
CA ILE A 404 7.57 -11.30 -31.52
C ILE A 404 7.21 -10.47 -32.73
N GLU A 405 6.37 -10.98 -33.64
CA GLU A 405 5.97 -10.23 -34.85
C GLU A 405 5.34 -8.89 -34.51
N ARG A 406 4.50 -8.87 -33.48
CA ARG A 406 3.84 -7.64 -32.99
C ARG A 406 4.84 -6.67 -32.39
N LEU A 407 5.73 -7.14 -31.51
CA LEU A 407 6.76 -6.31 -30.88
C LEU A 407 7.77 -5.76 -31.91
N GLN A 408 8.10 -6.54 -32.92
CA GLN A 408 8.93 -6.07 -34.05
C GLN A 408 8.22 -4.98 -34.86
N ARG A 409 6.96 -5.17 -35.19
CA ARG A 409 6.18 -4.22 -35.98
C ARG A 409 5.87 -2.93 -35.20
N ASP A 410 5.38 -3.03 -33.96
CA ASP A 410 4.80 -1.91 -33.23
C ASP A 410 5.86 -1.18 -32.36
N ALA A 411 6.88 -1.89 -31.87
CA ALA A 411 7.97 -1.36 -31.04
C ALA A 411 9.35 -1.44 -31.73
N LEU A 412 9.42 -1.76 -33.04
CA LEU A 412 10.64 -1.88 -33.82
C LEU A 412 11.71 -2.78 -33.19
N GLY A 413 11.30 -3.80 -32.41
CA GLY A 413 12.20 -4.68 -31.65
C GLY A 413 12.79 -4.04 -30.38
N GLN A 414 12.53 -2.76 -30.14
CA GLN A 414 13.09 -2.01 -28.99
C GLN A 414 12.15 -1.98 -27.76
N HIS A 415 11.23 -2.94 -27.69
CA HIS A 415 10.23 -3.03 -26.60
C HIS A 415 10.88 -3.04 -25.20
N ARG A 416 12.06 -3.63 -25.07
CA ARG A 416 12.76 -3.72 -23.76
C ARG A 416 13.20 -2.33 -23.28
N ALA A 417 13.77 -1.49 -24.14
CA ALA A 417 14.14 -0.12 -23.78
C ALA A 417 12.90 0.70 -23.35
N MET A 418 11.77 0.49 -24.02
CA MET A 418 10.50 1.14 -23.70
C MET A 418 9.94 0.68 -22.36
N LEU A 419 9.98 -0.62 -22.06
CA LEU A 419 9.56 -1.17 -20.77
C LEU A 419 10.45 -0.69 -19.62
N VAL A 420 11.79 -0.63 -19.84
CA VAL A 420 12.72 -0.06 -18.86
C VAL A 420 12.37 1.40 -18.57
N GLY A 421 12.13 2.22 -19.58
CA GLY A 421 11.77 3.62 -19.38
C GLY A 421 10.46 3.82 -18.64
N LEU A 422 9.43 3.01 -18.96
CA LEU A 422 8.16 3.02 -18.24
C LEU A 422 8.33 2.56 -16.78
N ALA A 423 9.18 1.57 -16.53
CA ALA A 423 9.49 1.10 -15.18
C ALA A 423 10.21 2.16 -14.36
N ILE A 424 11.17 2.88 -14.95
CA ILE A 424 11.86 4.02 -14.31
C ILE A 424 10.85 5.11 -13.93
N GLU A 425 9.96 5.48 -14.85
CA GLU A 425 8.92 6.50 -14.58
C GLU A 425 7.98 6.07 -13.47
N ALA A 426 7.55 4.82 -13.45
CA ALA A 426 6.69 4.25 -12.42
C ALA A 426 7.39 4.23 -11.05
N ASN A 427 8.64 3.76 -10.97
CA ASN A 427 9.41 3.72 -9.74
C ASN A 427 9.70 5.13 -9.21
N ARG A 428 10.04 6.08 -10.09
CA ARG A 428 10.32 7.48 -9.74
C ARG A 428 9.11 8.19 -9.16
N THR A 429 7.93 7.90 -9.69
CA THR A 429 6.66 8.46 -9.19
C THR A 429 6.12 7.67 -7.99
N ALA A 430 6.82 6.60 -7.58
CA ALA A 430 6.38 5.66 -6.55
C ALA A 430 4.97 5.11 -6.82
N ASN A 431 4.64 4.91 -8.09
CA ASN A 431 3.35 4.43 -8.56
C ASN A 431 3.51 3.14 -9.36
N THR A 432 2.51 2.28 -9.33
CA THR A 432 2.40 1.10 -10.21
C THR A 432 1.63 1.40 -11.49
N VAL A 433 1.03 2.58 -11.55
CA VAL A 433 0.25 3.07 -12.67
C VAL A 433 0.93 4.31 -13.25
N VAL A 434 1.15 4.32 -14.56
CA VAL A 434 1.68 5.46 -15.31
C VAL A 434 0.53 6.08 -16.11
N SER A 435 0.27 7.37 -15.90
CA SER A 435 -0.77 8.06 -16.66
C SER A 435 -0.48 8.00 -18.16
N ASP A 436 -1.53 7.97 -19.00
CA ASP A 436 -1.37 7.91 -20.46
C ASP A 436 -0.47 9.05 -20.99
N SER A 437 -0.60 10.24 -20.43
CA SER A 437 0.24 11.40 -20.80
C SER A 437 1.72 11.19 -20.46
N ASN A 438 2.02 10.65 -19.27
CA ASN A 438 3.39 10.37 -18.87
C ASN A 438 3.98 9.20 -19.67
N ALA A 439 3.21 8.14 -19.90
CA ALA A 439 3.63 7.02 -20.71
C ALA A 439 3.96 7.45 -22.15
N ASN A 440 3.09 8.22 -22.80
CA ASN A 440 3.35 8.76 -24.13
C ASN A 440 4.58 9.67 -24.17
N ARG A 441 4.79 10.52 -23.16
CA ARG A 441 5.98 11.38 -23.05
C ARG A 441 7.25 10.56 -22.89
N THR A 442 7.24 9.55 -22.02
CA THR A 442 8.36 8.65 -21.77
C THR A 442 8.72 7.89 -23.04
N ILE A 443 7.75 7.28 -23.72
CA ILE A 443 7.97 6.57 -24.99
C ILE A 443 8.49 7.53 -26.07
N SER A 444 7.92 8.74 -26.21
CA SER A 444 8.40 9.75 -27.17
C SER A 444 9.87 10.12 -26.93
N SER A 445 10.28 10.24 -25.66
CA SER A 445 11.67 10.54 -25.31
C SER A 445 12.61 9.40 -25.70
N ILE A 446 12.21 8.16 -25.45
CA ILE A 446 13.00 6.97 -25.79
C ILE A 446 13.10 6.80 -27.31
N VAL A 447 11.99 6.93 -28.03
CA VAL A 447 11.97 6.85 -29.50
C VAL A 447 12.92 7.88 -30.11
N ARG A 448 12.90 9.12 -29.62
CA ARG A 448 13.83 10.17 -30.04
C ARG A 448 15.27 9.78 -29.78
N GLN A 449 15.60 9.34 -28.58
CA GLN A 449 16.95 8.89 -28.24
C GLN A 449 17.43 7.74 -29.12
N LEU A 450 16.62 6.70 -29.33
CA LEU A 450 16.96 5.56 -30.15
C LEU A 450 17.12 5.95 -31.63
N SER A 451 16.37 6.96 -32.10
CA SER A 451 16.52 7.51 -33.47
C SER A 451 17.81 8.31 -33.59
N GLU A 452 18.15 9.14 -32.63
CA GLU A 452 19.42 9.90 -32.60
C GLU A 452 20.65 8.97 -32.53
N GLU A 453 20.53 7.83 -31.82
CA GLU A 453 21.55 6.79 -31.76
C GLU A 453 21.58 5.88 -33.01
N GLY A 454 20.67 6.07 -33.97
CA GLY A 454 20.59 5.27 -35.19
C GLY A 454 20.09 3.83 -35.01
N GLN A 455 19.51 3.52 -33.84
CA GLN A 455 19.04 2.18 -33.49
C GLN A 455 17.67 1.84 -34.08
N ILE A 456 16.90 2.85 -34.49
CA ILE A 456 15.62 2.70 -35.17
C ILE A 456 15.52 3.56 -36.40
N GLY A 457 14.94 3.00 -37.47
CA GLY A 457 14.65 3.73 -38.71
C GLY A 457 13.19 4.18 -38.76
N GLY A 458 12.91 5.38 -38.24
CA GLY A 458 11.55 5.95 -38.21
C GLY A 458 11.14 6.43 -36.83
N ALA A 459 10.00 7.13 -36.76
CA ALA A 459 9.42 7.64 -35.51
C ALA A 459 8.02 7.03 -35.30
N PRO A 460 7.91 5.81 -34.79
CA PRO A 460 6.62 5.20 -34.53
C PRO A 460 5.82 6.02 -33.51
N GLN A 461 4.49 6.02 -33.68
CA GLN A 461 3.62 6.75 -32.78
C GLN A 461 3.66 6.12 -31.35
N PRO A 462 3.92 6.89 -30.30
CA PRO A 462 3.99 6.36 -28.93
C PRO A 462 2.75 5.57 -28.52
N ARG A 463 1.57 6.02 -28.94
CA ARG A 463 0.32 5.33 -28.67
C ARG A 463 0.25 3.94 -29.33
N ALA A 464 0.72 3.79 -30.52
CA ALA A 464 0.77 2.48 -31.21
C ALA A 464 1.73 1.51 -30.52
N ILE A 465 2.86 2.02 -30.04
CA ILE A 465 3.80 1.23 -29.20
C ILE A 465 3.13 0.73 -27.93
N LEU A 466 2.46 1.63 -27.20
CA LEU A 466 1.77 1.28 -25.96
C LEU A 466 0.63 0.27 -26.19
N GLU A 467 -0.10 0.40 -27.30
CA GLU A 467 -1.11 -0.58 -27.71
C GLU A 467 -0.49 -1.93 -28.09
N GLY A 468 0.66 -1.93 -28.76
CA GLY A 468 1.43 -3.14 -29.08
C GLY A 468 1.93 -3.86 -27.82
N LEU A 469 2.51 -3.12 -26.86
CA LEU A 469 2.96 -3.67 -25.58
C LEU A 469 1.82 -4.23 -24.73
N ALA A 470 0.66 -3.57 -24.72
CA ALA A 470 -0.53 -4.05 -24.04
C ALA A 470 -1.09 -5.31 -24.73
N ALA A 471 -1.15 -5.34 -26.05
CA ALA A 471 -1.63 -6.49 -26.80
C ALA A 471 -0.67 -7.70 -26.72
N ALA A 472 0.62 -7.46 -26.46
CA ALA A 472 1.59 -8.53 -26.15
C ALA A 472 1.49 -9.00 -24.68
N HIS A 473 0.53 -8.52 -23.90
CA HIS A 473 0.35 -8.81 -22.48
C HIS A 473 1.57 -8.51 -21.59
N LEU A 474 2.39 -7.52 -21.97
CA LEU A 474 3.49 -7.01 -21.15
C LEU A 474 3.02 -5.87 -20.26
N LEU A 475 2.06 -5.10 -20.77
CA LEU A 475 1.37 -4.02 -20.05
C LEU A 475 -0.13 -4.27 -20.01
N MET A 476 -0.82 -3.57 -19.14
CA MET A 476 -2.28 -3.55 -19.03
C MET A 476 -2.76 -2.10 -19.07
N ARG A 477 -3.86 -1.84 -19.76
CA ARG A 477 -4.58 -0.56 -19.65
C ARG A 477 -5.60 -0.63 -18.55
N SER A 478 -5.72 0.42 -17.76
CA SER A 478 -6.81 0.56 -16.79
C SER A 478 -8.13 0.77 -17.55
N ALA A 479 -9.19 0.16 -17.09
CA ALA A 479 -10.53 0.26 -17.69
C ALA A 479 -11.21 1.64 -17.51
N GLY A 480 -10.51 2.62 -16.91
CA GLY A 480 -11.00 4.00 -16.74
C GLY A 480 -10.82 4.86 -17.99
N SER A 481 -11.55 5.99 -18.04
CA SER A 481 -11.53 6.97 -19.13
C SER A 481 -10.14 7.55 -19.46
N ASP A 482 -9.15 7.39 -18.59
CA ASP A 482 -7.86 8.08 -18.66
C ASP A 482 -6.73 7.23 -19.28
N GLY A 483 -7.01 5.99 -19.70
CA GLY A 483 -6.07 5.13 -20.46
C GLY A 483 -4.76 4.81 -19.74
N ALA A 484 -4.70 4.92 -18.42
CA ALA A 484 -3.51 4.69 -17.60
C ALA A 484 -2.94 3.27 -17.82
N ILE A 485 -1.63 3.15 -17.73
CA ILE A 485 -0.88 1.94 -18.09
C ILE A 485 -0.15 1.41 -16.85
N ARG A 486 -0.13 0.09 -16.72
CA ARG A 486 0.63 -0.61 -15.68
C ARG A 486 1.25 -1.89 -16.22
N PHE A 487 2.27 -2.37 -15.57
CA PHE A 487 2.81 -3.70 -15.81
C PHE A 487 1.80 -4.77 -15.37
N GLN A 488 1.78 -5.90 -16.07
CA GLN A 488 0.92 -7.05 -15.73
C GLN A 488 1.11 -7.48 -14.26
N HIS A 489 2.32 -7.34 -13.75
CA HIS A 489 2.66 -7.55 -12.35
C HIS A 489 3.74 -6.56 -11.91
N GLN A 490 3.64 -6.01 -10.70
CA GLN A 490 4.60 -5.06 -10.15
C GLN A 490 6.04 -5.59 -10.15
N LEU A 491 6.23 -6.90 -9.96
CA LEU A 491 7.57 -7.51 -10.03
C LEU A 491 8.25 -7.34 -11.39
N PHE A 492 7.48 -7.27 -12.48
CA PHE A 492 8.05 -7.00 -13.80
C PHE A 492 8.51 -5.55 -13.92
N GLN A 493 7.72 -4.60 -13.41
CA GLN A 493 8.16 -3.20 -13.29
C GLN A 493 9.49 -3.11 -12.55
N GLU A 494 9.59 -3.73 -11.39
CA GLU A 494 10.78 -3.74 -10.55
C GLU A 494 11.97 -4.42 -11.25
N TRP A 495 11.72 -5.51 -11.97
CA TRP A 495 12.72 -6.25 -12.75
C TRP A 495 13.28 -5.44 -13.91
N TYR A 496 12.43 -4.72 -14.69
CA TYR A 496 12.89 -3.82 -15.74
C TYR A 496 13.57 -2.58 -15.15
N GLY A 497 13.06 -2.03 -14.05
CA GLY A 497 13.65 -0.89 -13.36
C GLY A 497 15.07 -1.15 -12.83
N ALA A 498 15.43 -2.40 -12.56
CA ALA A 498 16.77 -2.78 -12.15
C ALA A 498 17.86 -2.35 -13.15
N ALA A 499 17.55 -2.24 -14.44
CA ALA A 499 18.52 -1.82 -15.44
C ALA A 499 19.07 -0.39 -15.20
N GLU A 500 18.24 0.54 -14.70
CA GLU A 500 18.74 1.88 -14.33
C GLU A 500 19.59 1.82 -13.08
N VAL A 501 19.23 0.98 -12.12
CA VAL A 501 20.02 0.79 -10.90
C VAL A 501 21.41 0.21 -11.23
N GLU A 502 21.47 -0.82 -12.08
CA GLU A 502 22.73 -1.41 -12.57
C GLU A 502 23.62 -0.36 -13.22
N LYS A 503 23.06 0.44 -14.12
CA LYS A 503 23.77 1.51 -14.79
C LYS A 503 24.35 2.53 -13.80
N LEU A 504 23.54 2.98 -12.83
CA LEU A 504 23.99 3.96 -11.83
C LEU A 504 25.04 3.37 -10.88
N MET A 505 24.92 2.10 -10.47
CA MET A 505 25.91 1.43 -9.63
C MET A 505 27.27 1.33 -10.34
N LEU A 506 27.28 0.96 -11.63
CA LEU A 506 28.51 0.86 -12.43
C LEU A 506 29.14 2.23 -12.66
N GLN A 507 28.36 3.25 -13.01
CA GLN A 507 28.84 4.61 -13.22
C GLN A 507 29.39 5.22 -11.92
N ALA A 508 28.71 5.04 -10.80
CA ALA A 508 29.16 5.50 -9.48
C ALA A 508 30.48 4.84 -9.08
N ALA A 509 30.60 3.52 -9.28
CA ALA A 509 31.83 2.78 -9.00
C ALA A 509 33.00 3.19 -9.92
N ALA A 510 32.71 3.65 -11.15
CA ALA A 510 33.71 4.21 -12.06
C ALA A 510 34.08 5.66 -11.72
N GLY A 511 33.53 6.26 -10.68
CA GLY A 511 33.90 7.61 -10.19
C GLY A 511 32.99 8.73 -10.72
N ASP A 512 31.89 8.42 -11.39
CA ASP A 512 30.89 9.43 -11.79
C ASP A 512 30.14 9.96 -10.56
N THR A 513 30.47 11.17 -10.16
CA THR A 513 29.90 11.83 -8.97
C THR A 513 28.42 12.19 -9.16
N ALA A 514 27.98 12.46 -10.38
CA ALA A 514 26.58 12.76 -10.68
C ALA A 514 25.74 11.48 -10.57
N ALA A 515 26.23 10.37 -11.13
CA ALA A 515 25.60 9.06 -11.00
C ALA A 515 25.57 8.59 -9.53
N HIS A 516 26.66 8.78 -8.79
CA HIS A 516 26.72 8.46 -7.35
C HIS A 516 25.70 9.26 -6.54
N LYS A 517 25.56 10.56 -6.79
CA LYS A 517 24.56 11.40 -6.14
C LYS A 517 23.15 10.93 -6.45
N ARG A 518 22.85 10.67 -7.73
CA ARG A 518 21.52 10.16 -8.13
C ARG A 518 21.23 8.81 -7.50
N LEU A 519 22.18 7.88 -7.49
CA LEU A 519 22.05 6.58 -6.86
C LEU A 519 21.63 6.72 -5.39
N ARG A 520 22.32 7.57 -4.63
CA ARG A 520 22.04 7.78 -3.20
C ARG A 520 20.72 8.49 -2.93
N GLU A 521 20.45 9.60 -3.63
CA GLU A 521 19.34 10.49 -3.32
C GLU A 521 18.02 10.02 -3.96
N GLU A 522 18.06 9.48 -5.19
CA GLU A 522 16.87 9.16 -5.97
C GLU A 522 16.54 7.65 -5.99
N ILE A 523 17.48 6.77 -5.63
CA ILE A 523 17.31 5.32 -5.70
C ILE A 523 17.38 4.68 -4.30
N LEU A 524 18.57 4.71 -3.65
CA LEU A 524 18.80 4.00 -2.38
C LEU A 524 17.95 4.51 -1.21
N ASN A 525 17.47 5.74 -1.27
CA ASN A 525 16.67 6.38 -0.23
C ASN A 525 15.15 6.23 -0.48
N TRP A 526 14.73 5.53 -1.54
CA TRP A 526 13.34 5.42 -1.93
C TRP A 526 12.83 3.98 -1.92
N PRO A 527 11.81 3.66 -1.09
CA PRO A 527 11.26 2.30 -0.99
C PRO A 527 10.70 1.73 -2.29
N SER A 528 10.30 2.60 -3.24
CA SER A 528 9.80 2.18 -4.56
C SER A 528 10.84 1.47 -5.42
N TRP A 529 12.13 1.60 -5.08
CA TRP A 529 13.24 0.99 -5.80
C TRP A 529 13.79 -0.28 -5.14
N GLU A 530 13.32 -0.66 -3.95
CA GLU A 530 13.89 -1.74 -3.14
C GLU A 530 14.11 -3.04 -3.92
N GLU A 531 13.07 -3.60 -4.54
CA GLU A 531 13.21 -4.84 -5.32
C GLU A 531 14.06 -4.64 -6.59
N SER A 532 14.01 -3.46 -7.23
CA SER A 532 14.88 -3.14 -8.36
C SER A 532 16.36 -3.13 -7.95
N ILE A 533 16.68 -2.59 -6.76
CA ILE A 533 18.03 -2.62 -6.18
C ILE A 533 18.47 -4.08 -5.94
N LEU A 534 17.58 -4.91 -5.37
CA LEU A 534 17.89 -6.30 -5.09
C LEU A 534 18.12 -7.12 -6.38
N PHE A 535 17.37 -6.88 -7.45
CA PHE A 535 17.61 -7.49 -8.76
C PHE A 535 18.92 -7.03 -9.38
N ALA A 536 19.24 -5.74 -9.28
CA ALA A 536 20.51 -5.22 -9.75
C ALA A 536 21.71 -5.86 -9.02
N CYS A 537 21.60 -6.00 -7.68
CA CYS A 537 22.62 -6.69 -6.88
C CYS A 537 22.81 -8.14 -7.31
N ASP A 538 21.71 -8.88 -7.54
CA ASP A 538 21.77 -10.26 -7.99
C ASP A 538 22.48 -10.40 -9.35
N ARG A 539 22.15 -9.54 -10.32
CA ARG A 539 22.73 -9.57 -11.66
C ARG A 539 24.19 -9.13 -11.68
N LEU A 540 24.50 -7.96 -11.14
CA LEU A 540 25.84 -7.39 -11.20
C LEU A 540 26.86 -8.20 -10.38
N SER A 541 26.47 -8.72 -9.22
CA SER A 541 27.37 -9.51 -8.37
C SER A 541 27.80 -10.84 -9.01
N ARG A 542 27.10 -11.29 -10.06
CA ARG A 542 27.37 -12.51 -10.81
C ARG A 542 27.85 -12.26 -12.24
N SER A 543 27.99 -11.01 -12.65
CA SER A 543 28.47 -10.68 -14.00
C SER A 543 30.00 -10.79 -14.10
N ASP A 544 30.71 -9.87 -13.49
CA ASP A 544 32.16 -9.74 -13.51
C ASP A 544 32.70 -9.02 -12.28
N GLU A 545 33.99 -8.83 -12.21
CA GLU A 545 34.67 -8.17 -11.10
C GLU A 545 34.25 -6.71 -10.93
N THR A 546 33.93 -6.00 -12.03
CA THR A 546 33.45 -4.61 -12.00
C THR A 546 32.04 -4.55 -11.36
N GLY A 547 31.17 -5.50 -11.70
CA GLY A 547 29.86 -5.65 -11.09
C GLY A 547 29.95 -5.95 -9.58
N VAL A 548 30.83 -6.86 -9.18
CA VAL A 548 31.08 -7.19 -7.76
C VAL A 548 31.55 -5.93 -7.00
N GLN A 549 32.48 -5.14 -7.58
CA GLN A 549 32.94 -3.89 -6.99
C GLN A 549 31.83 -2.85 -6.86
N ALA A 550 31.00 -2.70 -7.89
CA ALA A 550 29.90 -1.74 -7.91
C ALA A 550 28.86 -2.05 -6.84
N VAL A 551 28.49 -3.34 -6.70
CA VAL A 551 27.55 -3.79 -5.65
C VAL A 551 28.17 -3.59 -4.26
N ALA A 552 29.44 -3.92 -4.07
CA ALA A 552 30.13 -3.73 -2.80
C ALA A 552 30.12 -2.26 -2.36
N ALA A 553 30.48 -1.33 -3.26
CA ALA A 553 30.45 0.10 -2.99
C ALA A 553 29.02 0.60 -2.65
N SER A 554 28.03 0.14 -3.40
CA SER A 554 26.62 0.51 -3.18
C SER A 554 26.09 0.00 -1.83
N ILE A 555 26.48 -1.20 -1.39
CA ILE A 555 26.16 -1.72 -0.05
C ILE A 555 26.78 -0.85 1.03
N GLU A 556 28.04 -0.41 0.86
CA GLU A 556 28.71 0.47 1.82
C GLU A 556 28.00 1.82 1.96
N ASP A 557 27.51 2.39 0.86
CA ASP A 557 26.69 3.60 0.88
C ASP A 557 25.35 3.36 1.59
N THR A 558 24.70 2.23 1.28
CA THR A 558 23.39 1.89 1.81
C THR A 558 23.42 1.62 3.31
N LEU A 559 24.52 1.13 3.88
CA LEU A 559 24.69 1.02 5.33
C LEU A 559 24.47 2.33 6.08
N GLY A 560 24.80 3.47 5.45
CA GLY A 560 24.58 4.79 6.03
C GLY A 560 23.19 5.39 5.78
N ILE A 561 22.38 4.78 4.91
CA ILE A 561 21.03 5.25 4.51
C ILE A 561 19.96 4.36 5.14
N ASP A 562 19.96 3.09 4.76
CA ASP A 562 19.05 2.05 5.25
C ASP A 562 19.81 0.73 5.48
N PRO A 563 20.26 0.47 6.72
CA PRO A 563 20.96 -0.75 7.04
C PRO A 563 20.17 -2.04 6.74
N ILE A 564 18.83 -2.02 6.86
CA ILE A 564 18.02 -3.20 6.59
C ILE A 564 18.02 -3.54 5.10
N LEU A 565 17.92 -2.52 4.25
CA LEU A 565 18.10 -2.69 2.81
C LEU A 565 19.51 -3.21 2.47
N ALA A 566 20.56 -2.65 3.11
CA ALA A 566 21.93 -3.13 2.92
C ALA A 566 22.05 -4.62 3.32
N GLY A 567 21.37 -5.06 4.36
CA GLY A 567 21.29 -6.47 4.75
C GLY A 567 20.63 -7.34 3.68
N ALA A 568 19.54 -6.90 3.11
CA ALA A 568 18.85 -7.59 2.00
C ALA A 568 19.70 -7.63 0.71
N MET A 569 20.44 -6.54 0.42
CA MET A 569 21.42 -6.51 -0.69
C MET A 569 22.53 -7.56 -0.50
N LEU A 570 23.03 -7.71 0.73
CA LEU A 570 24.05 -8.73 1.08
C LEU A 570 23.53 -10.15 0.93
N ASP A 571 22.26 -10.41 1.27
CA ASP A 571 21.63 -11.70 1.09
C ASP A 571 21.50 -12.08 -0.40
N ARG A 572 21.17 -11.11 -1.24
CA ARG A 572 20.97 -11.31 -2.69
C ARG A 572 22.27 -11.39 -3.48
N ALA A 573 23.30 -10.71 -3.05
CA ALA A 573 24.58 -10.63 -3.74
C ALA A 573 25.35 -11.94 -3.66
N ALA A 574 26.17 -12.22 -4.67
CA ALA A 574 27.11 -13.33 -4.67
C ALA A 574 28.13 -13.22 -3.52
N ASP A 575 28.66 -14.34 -3.08
CA ASP A 575 29.60 -14.40 -1.94
C ASP A 575 30.88 -13.56 -2.17
N ALA A 576 31.29 -13.37 -3.41
CA ALA A 576 32.41 -12.46 -3.76
C ALA A 576 32.21 -11.04 -3.21
N VAL A 577 30.99 -10.53 -3.20
CA VAL A 577 30.66 -9.21 -2.61
C VAL A 577 30.82 -9.23 -1.10
N TRP A 578 30.35 -10.30 -0.42
CA TRP A 578 30.52 -10.45 1.03
C TRP A 578 31.98 -10.42 1.43
N LEU A 579 32.85 -11.15 0.72
CA LEU A 579 34.28 -11.17 0.99
C LEU A 579 34.92 -9.78 0.95
N ARG A 580 34.41 -8.87 0.11
CA ARG A 580 34.91 -7.50 0.02
C ARG A 580 34.45 -6.58 1.15
N VAL A 581 33.19 -6.67 1.56
CA VAL A 581 32.60 -5.74 2.52
C VAL A 581 32.60 -6.26 3.96
N ARG A 582 32.91 -7.55 4.17
CA ARG A 582 32.81 -8.27 5.44
C ARG A 582 33.41 -7.51 6.62
N GLU A 583 34.64 -7.08 6.52
CA GLU A 583 35.35 -6.36 7.59
C GLU A 583 34.64 -5.07 8.01
N ARG A 584 34.10 -4.36 7.03
CA ARG A 584 33.39 -3.10 7.26
C ARG A 584 32.03 -3.34 7.90
N VAL A 585 31.31 -4.33 7.41
CA VAL A 585 29.99 -4.74 7.95
C VAL A 585 30.12 -5.25 9.38
N LEU A 586 31.11 -6.11 9.67
CA LEU A 586 31.35 -6.59 11.04
C LEU A 586 31.69 -5.45 12.00
N ARG A 587 32.52 -4.47 11.57
CA ARG A 587 32.80 -3.26 12.38
C ARG A 587 31.55 -2.41 12.61
N PHE A 588 30.69 -2.28 11.59
CA PHE A 588 29.43 -1.56 11.69
C PHE A 588 28.52 -2.22 12.74
N VAL A 589 28.31 -3.53 12.68
CA VAL A 589 27.49 -4.28 13.63
C VAL A 589 28.02 -4.17 15.05
N ARG A 590 29.33 -4.35 15.29
CA ARG A 590 29.93 -4.21 16.62
C ARG A 590 29.69 -2.85 17.29
N ARG A 591 29.48 -1.78 16.51
CA ARG A 591 29.19 -0.44 17.04
C ARG A 591 27.69 -0.20 17.27
N TRP A 592 26.85 -0.99 16.63
CA TRP A 592 25.41 -0.75 16.58
C TRP A 592 24.62 -1.73 17.44
N HIS A 593 25.08 -2.96 17.58
CA HIS A 593 24.40 -4.00 18.34
C HIS A 593 24.64 -3.87 19.85
N THR A 594 23.56 -3.97 20.62
CA THR A 594 23.60 -4.07 22.08
C THR A 594 23.49 -5.53 22.48
N PRO A 595 24.52 -6.14 23.12
CA PRO A 595 24.48 -7.56 23.50
C PRO A 595 23.21 -7.93 24.28
N SER A 596 22.70 -9.11 24.03
CA SER A 596 21.52 -9.70 24.69
C SER A 596 20.18 -8.97 24.41
N THR A 597 20.12 -8.07 23.46
CA THR A 597 18.88 -7.38 23.06
C THR A 597 18.50 -7.72 21.62
N PHE A 598 17.20 -7.83 21.34
CA PHE A 598 16.67 -7.92 19.98
C PHE A 598 16.46 -6.52 19.42
N ASP A 599 17.55 -5.91 18.98
CA ASP A 599 17.58 -4.56 18.43
C ASP A 599 17.50 -4.53 16.88
N ARG A 600 17.59 -3.34 16.29
CA ARG A 600 17.60 -3.19 14.83
C ARG A 600 18.85 -3.82 14.18
N ALA A 601 19.97 -3.93 14.93
CA ALA A 601 21.16 -4.59 14.44
C ALA A 601 20.93 -6.11 14.28
N VAL A 602 20.16 -6.74 15.16
CA VAL A 602 19.77 -8.15 15.01
C VAL A 602 18.94 -8.33 13.74
N ARG A 603 17.98 -7.44 13.47
CA ARG A 603 17.20 -7.48 12.22
C ARG A 603 18.07 -7.36 10.98
N PHE A 604 19.07 -6.48 11.03
CA PHE A 604 20.07 -6.37 9.97
C PHE A 604 20.87 -7.67 9.81
N MET A 605 21.42 -8.20 10.90
CA MET A 605 22.20 -9.43 10.87
C MET A 605 21.42 -10.59 10.26
N VAL A 606 20.15 -10.75 10.68
CA VAL A 606 19.24 -11.74 10.13
C VAL A 606 18.99 -11.50 8.63
N ALA A 607 18.76 -10.24 8.23
CA ALA A 607 18.51 -9.90 6.83
C ALA A 607 19.69 -10.26 5.91
N THR A 608 20.94 -10.24 6.43
CA THR A 608 22.13 -10.60 5.65
C THR A 608 22.21 -12.08 5.34
N GLY A 609 21.60 -12.97 6.14
CA GLY A 609 21.71 -14.42 6.06
C GLY A 609 23.15 -14.95 6.22
N LYS A 610 24.08 -14.17 6.78
CA LYS A 610 25.49 -14.56 6.86
C LYS A 610 25.81 -15.30 8.16
N PRO A 611 26.55 -16.46 8.07
CA PRO A 611 26.84 -17.33 9.22
C PRO A 611 27.65 -16.66 10.32
N GLU A 612 28.44 -15.64 10.00
CA GLU A 612 29.27 -14.88 10.93
C GLU A 612 28.48 -14.18 12.05
N PHE A 613 27.18 -14.01 11.87
CA PHE A 613 26.30 -13.42 12.88
C PHE A 613 25.59 -14.45 13.77
N ALA A 614 25.75 -15.72 13.49
CA ALA A 614 25.07 -16.78 14.23
C ALA A 614 25.35 -16.71 15.74
N ASP A 615 26.60 -16.49 16.14
CA ASP A 615 27.01 -16.39 17.54
C ASP A 615 26.41 -15.18 18.29
N LEU A 616 25.97 -14.16 17.58
CA LEU A 616 25.29 -12.98 18.13
C LEU A 616 23.77 -13.16 18.22
N ILE A 617 23.19 -13.96 17.31
CA ILE A 617 21.73 -14.14 17.17
C ILE A 617 21.24 -15.29 18.06
N TRP A 618 21.91 -16.45 18.05
CA TRP A 618 21.45 -17.65 18.74
C TRP A 618 21.34 -17.54 20.27
N PRO A 619 22.19 -16.79 20.97
CA PRO A 619 21.97 -16.54 22.40
C PRO A 619 20.64 -15.85 22.72
N LEU A 620 20.06 -15.12 21.76
CA LEU A 620 18.73 -14.51 21.92
C LEU A 620 17.60 -15.53 21.83
N ALA A 621 17.80 -16.64 21.15
CA ALA A 621 16.83 -17.74 21.08
C ALA A 621 16.64 -18.47 22.42
N SER A 622 17.61 -18.36 23.34
CA SER A 622 17.55 -18.88 24.70
C SER A 622 17.33 -17.78 25.75
N ASN A 623 16.91 -16.60 25.35
CA ASN A 623 16.64 -15.47 26.24
C ASN A 623 15.47 -15.81 27.20
N THR A 624 15.54 -15.30 28.43
CA THR A 624 14.46 -15.45 29.42
C THR A 624 13.25 -14.59 29.13
N ASP A 625 13.37 -13.60 28.28
CA ASP A 625 12.26 -12.79 27.77
C ASP A 625 11.60 -13.52 26.58
N ASP A 626 10.36 -13.94 26.77
CA ASP A 626 9.58 -14.70 25.79
C ASP A 626 9.40 -13.93 24.48
N GLN A 627 9.33 -12.60 24.53
CA GLN A 627 9.18 -11.78 23.34
C GLN A 627 10.48 -11.75 22.52
N ILE A 628 11.64 -11.60 23.17
CA ILE A 628 12.95 -11.64 22.50
C ILE A 628 13.17 -13.02 21.87
N GLN A 629 12.84 -14.08 22.62
CA GLN A 629 12.93 -15.45 22.15
C GLN A 629 12.05 -15.67 20.90
N PHE A 630 10.77 -15.27 20.95
CA PHE A 630 9.83 -15.41 19.85
C PHE A 630 10.26 -14.62 18.60
N GLU A 631 10.67 -13.36 18.77
CA GLU A 631 11.15 -12.53 17.65
C GLU A 631 12.41 -13.13 17.02
N THR A 632 13.29 -13.71 17.82
CA THR A 632 14.51 -14.37 17.34
C THR A 632 14.18 -15.62 16.52
N PHE A 633 13.28 -16.48 17.01
CA PHE A 633 12.84 -17.66 16.26
C PHE A 633 12.15 -17.26 14.95
N ARG A 634 11.26 -16.28 14.99
CA ARG A 634 10.58 -15.77 13.80
C ARG A 634 11.56 -15.18 12.77
N ALA A 635 12.61 -14.54 13.24
CA ALA A 635 13.65 -14.00 12.36
C ALA A 635 14.55 -15.10 11.78
N SER A 636 14.79 -16.17 12.53
CA SER A 636 15.66 -17.29 12.11
C SER A 636 15.09 -18.10 10.92
N ASP A 637 13.79 -18.06 10.68
CA ASP A 637 13.14 -18.66 9.51
C ASP A 637 13.71 -18.14 8.16
N ARG A 638 14.44 -17.02 8.19
CA ARG A 638 15.08 -16.45 7.01
C ARG A 638 16.51 -16.93 6.74
N PHE A 639 17.12 -17.66 7.68
CA PHE A 639 18.44 -18.21 7.44
C PHE A 639 18.36 -19.40 6.46
N ARG A 640 19.31 -19.44 5.54
CA ARG A 640 19.40 -20.55 4.59
C ARG A 640 19.74 -21.84 5.29
N PRO A 641 19.18 -22.99 4.84
CA PRO A 641 19.65 -24.29 5.28
C PRO A 641 21.16 -24.41 5.08
N GLY A 642 21.86 -24.96 6.06
CA GLY A 642 23.32 -25.07 6.04
C GLY A 642 24.07 -23.91 6.70
N VAL A 643 23.53 -22.69 6.72
CA VAL A 643 24.07 -21.58 7.52
C VAL A 643 23.96 -21.88 9.02
N LEU A 644 22.95 -22.61 9.41
CA LEU A 644 22.72 -23.04 10.80
C LEU A 644 23.67 -24.13 11.28
N GLY A 645 24.20 -24.93 10.41
CA GLY A 645 25.22 -25.95 10.62
C GLY A 645 25.51 -26.31 12.07
N GLN A 646 26.75 -26.12 12.49
CA GLN A 646 27.21 -26.39 13.86
C GLN A 646 26.54 -25.48 14.92
N SER A 647 26.15 -24.24 14.55
CA SER A 647 25.48 -23.32 15.48
C SER A 647 24.10 -23.80 15.93
N ALA A 648 23.38 -24.54 15.10
CA ALA A 648 22.10 -25.15 15.49
C ALA A 648 22.28 -26.16 16.64
N ASN A 649 23.41 -26.85 16.69
CA ASN A 649 23.73 -27.81 17.76
C ASN A 649 23.95 -27.12 19.12
N HIS A 650 24.41 -25.86 19.15
CA HIS A 650 24.57 -25.08 20.37
C HIS A 650 23.23 -24.55 20.93
N VAL A 651 22.32 -24.14 20.04
CA VAL A 651 20.98 -23.66 20.45
C VAL A 651 20.08 -24.81 20.92
N CYS A 652 20.27 -26.00 20.37
CA CYS A 652 19.57 -27.22 20.75
C CYS A 652 20.18 -27.93 21.94
N ALA A 653 21.05 -27.29 22.72
CA ALA A 653 21.59 -27.91 23.93
C ALA A 653 20.49 -28.26 24.98
N PRO A 654 20.69 -29.32 25.80
CA PRO A 654 19.65 -29.92 26.65
C PRO A 654 18.91 -28.98 27.62
N SER A 655 19.46 -27.81 27.93
CA SER A 655 18.86 -26.81 28.80
C SER A 655 17.55 -26.18 28.28
N LEU A 656 17.33 -26.14 26.97
CA LEU A 656 16.07 -25.66 26.36
C LEU A 656 14.95 -26.70 26.41
N CYS A 657 15.28 -28.00 26.50
CA CYS A 657 14.31 -29.08 26.59
C CYS A 657 13.70 -29.28 27.98
N ALA A 658 14.21 -28.60 29.01
CA ALA A 658 13.81 -28.79 30.41
C ALA A 658 12.59 -27.94 30.85
N ASN A 659 12.14 -26.97 30.08
CA ASN A 659 10.99 -26.14 30.43
C ASN A 659 9.68 -26.77 29.92
N VAL A 660 9.02 -27.51 30.83
CA VAL A 660 7.86 -28.40 30.57
C VAL A 660 6.60 -27.67 30.11
N ASN A 661 6.56 -26.32 30.15
CA ASN A 661 5.39 -25.48 29.78
C ASN A 661 5.61 -24.62 28.52
N SER A 662 6.66 -24.84 27.74
CA SER A 662 6.88 -24.12 26.49
C SER A 662 5.94 -24.63 25.41
N PRO A 663 5.31 -23.79 24.60
CA PRO A 663 4.53 -24.18 23.42
C PRO A 663 5.38 -24.77 22.28
N PHE A 664 6.71 -24.88 22.45
CA PHE A 664 7.66 -25.36 21.45
C PHE A 664 7.89 -26.88 21.56
N PRO A 665 8.22 -27.52 20.44
CA PRO A 665 8.40 -28.98 20.38
C PRO A 665 9.55 -29.47 21.29
N LYS A 666 9.33 -30.61 21.94
CA LYS A 666 10.20 -31.19 22.96
C LYS A 666 11.48 -31.85 22.43
N SER A 667 11.74 -31.83 21.12
CA SER A 667 12.95 -32.39 20.53
C SER A 667 13.68 -31.44 19.60
N PRO A 668 15.01 -31.40 19.62
CA PRO A 668 15.81 -30.55 18.75
C PRO A 668 15.57 -30.77 17.24
N ALA A 669 15.34 -32.04 16.85
CA ALA A 669 15.04 -32.40 15.46
C ALA A 669 13.70 -31.85 14.98
N THR A 670 12.71 -31.75 15.86
CA THR A 670 11.38 -31.22 15.55
C THR A 670 11.36 -29.68 15.53
N ALA A 671 12.17 -29.03 16.37
CA ALA A 671 12.32 -27.57 16.36
C ALA A 671 12.98 -27.10 15.06
N VAL A 672 14.02 -27.76 14.63
CA VAL A 672 14.69 -27.49 13.33
C VAL A 672 13.76 -27.81 12.16
N SER A 673 12.97 -28.91 12.24
CA SER A 673 12.00 -29.27 11.20
C SER A 673 10.83 -28.28 11.10
N MET A 674 10.37 -27.66 12.22
CA MET A 674 9.30 -26.66 12.20
C MET A 674 9.76 -25.26 11.80
N ALA A 675 11.02 -24.91 12.01
CA ALA A 675 11.61 -23.68 11.49
C ALA A 675 11.85 -23.77 9.97
N TRP A 676 11.83 -24.99 9.39
CA TRP A 676 12.16 -25.28 8.00
C TRP A 676 11.01 -25.92 7.21
N SER A 677 9.88 -26.23 7.83
CA SER A 677 8.62 -26.61 7.17
C SER A 677 7.69 -25.41 7.01
#